data_4b896a7a96d00211a948e57100cfc640
#
_entry.id   4b896a7a96d00211a948e57100cfc640
#
_cell.length_a   1.000
_cell.length_b   1.000
_cell.length_c   1.000
_cell.angle_alpha   90.00
_cell.angle_beta   90.00
_cell.angle_gamma   90.00
#
_symmetry.space_group_name_H-M   'P 1'
#
loop_
_entity.id
_entity.type
_entity.pdbx_description
1 polymer ?
#
loop_
_entity_poly.entity_id
_entity_poly.type
_entity_poly.pdbx_seq_one_letter_code
_entity_poly.pdbx_strand_id
1 'polypeptide(L)'
;MSAFIHRNTPSLVAVDPRGLIVRNVNYHRSSAEDEPQVRIHRQVFGSTGLMIEQWDPRLLQLSRSQPDTAPNQRTVYSLGGQALRTHSVDAGWRLTLMGEAGHLLEEWDGRGAHQAHHYDQYLRPIAVFEQAASDEQALCVERLAYAVSSDEEAARNRCGRVVRHDDGGGSLFHERYGLHAEVAQQTRRFRQADAALDWPQPAAQREVRLEPERFQTSIGFNALGERLHHTDAKGNRFDYAYGIDGQPASIVVTPKGGVRTQVLGQRDYNAAGQVLSERAGNGVVRAMQYREFDGRLLQMTAHLPAQPGAALQDLRYDYDGVGNIVRIDDLAQPTQWSSNTRISSASLYEYDSLSQLTKATGRETAGNTGGPALPANVTFGSTDDSVWRRYTQRFYYDAAGNLLKLQHVPSSGAGFTRQMSVAAGSNHFVPQADGKTAPGLGQGFDRNGNLQALAGDHKMSWDVRNQLVRLTQVRREGGNDDEERYAYDAAGQRILKRRVSQARGVVHTAQVRYLPGLEIRHDSATGEQLNVLNLDAGTTTVRILLWDRHPSGGRQEAQIRYGLSDHLGSSSLELGEQAQLLSQESYYPYGQPFQGLFVLAALITLSVETCAFTALPCTHVLGLGTLGPRGLFATCLGWMFLASSNKRWANFSTGMAGRYSEGSAICIPS
;
A
#
# COMPACT_ATOMS: atom_id res chain seq x y z
N MET A 1 -26.29 21.75 1.37
CA MET A 1 -27.07 20.49 1.30
C MET A 1 -26.57 19.41 2.27
N SER A 2 -25.27 19.32 2.61
CA SER A 2 -24.77 18.22 3.46
C SER A 2 -25.29 18.22 4.91
N ALA A 3 -25.57 19.38 5.51
CA ALA A 3 -26.07 19.44 6.88
C ALA A 3 -27.41 18.73 7.13
N PHE A 4 -28.25 18.60 6.09
CA PHE A 4 -29.56 17.97 6.23
C PHE A 4 -29.49 16.44 6.19
N ILE A 5 -28.47 15.84 5.53
CA ILE A 5 -28.35 14.39 5.46
C ILE A 5 -28.02 13.75 6.81
N HIS A 6 -27.32 14.49 7.68
CA HIS A 6 -26.96 14.05 9.04
C HIS A 6 -28.03 14.38 10.09
N ARG A 7 -29.14 15.01 9.70
CA ARG A 7 -30.23 15.31 10.63
C ARG A 7 -30.92 14.02 11.06
N ASN A 8 -31.08 13.81 12.37
CA ASN A 8 -31.69 12.63 12.97
C ASN A 8 -30.98 11.30 12.64
N THR A 9 -29.66 11.34 12.43
CA THR A 9 -28.82 10.14 12.24
C THR A 9 -27.73 10.06 13.30
N PRO A 10 -28.07 9.94 14.61
CA PRO A 10 -27.09 9.85 15.67
C PRO A 10 -26.34 8.51 15.60
N SER A 11 -25.13 8.47 16.14
CA SER A 11 -24.45 7.23 16.50
C SER A 11 -24.80 6.89 17.94
N LEU A 12 -25.34 5.68 18.18
CA LEU A 12 -25.72 5.23 19.51
C LEU A 12 -24.87 4.01 19.91
N VAL A 13 -24.44 4.02 21.15
CA VAL A 13 -23.66 2.91 21.75
C VAL A 13 -24.48 2.28 22.86
N ALA A 14 -24.74 0.98 22.79
CA ALA A 14 -25.33 0.23 23.88
C ALA A 14 -24.24 -0.56 24.61
N VAL A 15 -24.23 -0.45 25.92
CA VAL A 15 -23.29 -1.17 26.80
C VAL A 15 -24.04 -2.16 27.70
N ASP A 16 -23.37 -3.23 28.08
CA ASP A 16 -23.87 -4.16 29.10
C ASP A 16 -23.56 -3.63 30.52
N PRO A 17 -24.05 -4.28 31.58
CA PRO A 17 -23.80 -3.86 32.96
C PRO A 17 -22.32 -3.79 33.36
N ARG A 18 -21.42 -4.40 32.58
CA ARG A 18 -19.96 -4.36 32.79
C ARG A 18 -19.31 -3.18 32.06
N GLY A 19 -20.09 -2.35 31.33
CA GLY A 19 -19.59 -1.26 30.51
C GLY A 19 -19.05 -1.68 29.13
N LEU A 20 -19.25 -2.94 28.72
CA LEU A 20 -18.78 -3.44 27.44
C LEU A 20 -19.74 -3.07 26.31
N ILE A 21 -19.22 -2.58 25.20
CA ILE A 21 -20.01 -2.15 24.04
C ILE A 21 -20.57 -3.38 23.32
N VAL A 22 -21.86 -3.63 23.49
CA VAL A 22 -22.54 -4.78 22.86
C VAL A 22 -23.19 -4.44 21.53
N ARG A 23 -23.45 -3.15 21.25
CA ARG A 23 -23.98 -2.69 19.96
C ARG A 23 -23.51 -1.28 19.67
N ASN A 24 -23.13 -1.07 18.41
CA ASN A 24 -23.03 0.25 17.80
C ASN A 24 -24.16 0.38 16.79
N VAL A 25 -24.99 1.40 16.93
CA VAL A 25 -26.16 1.63 16.08
C VAL A 25 -25.96 2.93 15.32
N ASN A 26 -25.89 2.83 14.00
CA ASN A 26 -25.82 3.97 13.10
C ASN A 26 -27.08 4.03 12.26
N TYR A 27 -27.38 5.19 11.70
CA TYR A 27 -28.55 5.41 10.86
C TYR A 27 -28.12 5.85 9.48
N HIS A 28 -28.39 5.00 8.49
CA HIS A 28 -28.06 5.22 7.10
C HIS A 28 -29.22 5.85 6.33
N ARG A 29 -28.91 6.87 5.54
CA ARG A 29 -29.75 7.36 4.44
C ARG A 29 -28.89 7.95 3.33
N SER A 30 -29.30 7.79 2.09
CA SER A 30 -28.59 8.29 0.91
C SER A 30 -29.00 9.69 0.51
N SER A 31 -30.22 10.11 0.88
CA SER A 31 -30.79 11.45 0.66
C SER A 31 -31.36 12.01 1.95
N ALA A 32 -31.49 13.34 2.04
CA ALA A 32 -32.08 14.02 3.19
C ALA A 32 -33.58 13.70 3.35
N GLU A 33 -34.24 13.32 2.27
CA GLU A 33 -35.65 12.95 2.21
C GLU A 33 -35.89 11.48 2.58
N ASP A 34 -34.85 10.62 2.57
CA ASP A 34 -34.97 9.21 2.91
C ASP A 34 -35.22 9.01 4.41
N GLU A 35 -36.04 8.01 4.75
CA GLU A 35 -36.16 7.54 6.12
C GLU A 35 -34.85 6.84 6.55
N PRO A 36 -34.28 7.23 7.74
CA PRO A 36 -33.04 6.63 8.21
C PRO A 36 -33.17 5.13 8.49
N GLN A 37 -32.33 4.34 7.85
CA GLN A 37 -32.27 2.89 8.04
C GLN A 37 -31.25 2.54 9.12
N VAL A 38 -31.66 1.70 10.07
CA VAL A 38 -30.80 1.27 11.18
C VAL A 38 -29.70 0.31 10.67
N ARG A 39 -28.45 0.57 11.06
CA ARG A 39 -27.29 -0.27 10.85
C ARG A 39 -26.71 -0.66 12.21
N ILE A 40 -26.77 -1.94 12.57
CA ILE A 40 -26.36 -2.43 13.87
C ILE A 40 -25.10 -3.28 13.72
N HIS A 41 -24.01 -2.85 14.32
CA HIS A 41 -22.87 -3.72 14.61
C HIS A 41 -23.07 -4.33 16.00
N ARG A 42 -22.97 -5.66 16.12
CA ARG A 42 -23.14 -6.38 17.37
C ARG A 42 -21.84 -7.03 17.79
N GLN A 43 -21.54 -6.92 19.08
CA GLN A 43 -20.43 -7.61 19.72
C GLN A 43 -20.99 -8.51 20.82
N VAL A 44 -20.45 -9.73 20.94
CA VAL A 44 -20.82 -10.67 21.99
C VAL A 44 -19.59 -10.92 22.85
N PHE A 45 -19.75 -10.79 24.15
CA PHE A 45 -18.68 -11.00 25.12
C PHE A 45 -18.93 -12.25 25.96
N GLY A 46 -17.87 -12.98 26.24
CA GLY A 46 -17.90 -14.09 27.19
C GLY A 46 -18.05 -13.61 28.64
N SER A 47 -18.09 -14.58 29.55
CA SER A 47 -18.14 -14.31 31.01
C SER A 47 -16.91 -13.54 31.51
N THR A 48 -15.77 -13.76 30.87
CA THR A 48 -14.48 -13.09 31.17
C THR A 48 -14.38 -11.66 30.66
N GLY A 49 -15.39 -11.16 29.91
CA GLY A 49 -15.34 -9.83 29.31
C GLY A 49 -14.58 -9.76 27.97
N LEU A 50 -14.11 -10.90 27.44
CA LEU A 50 -13.45 -10.97 26.15
C LEU A 50 -14.47 -11.09 25.01
N MET A 51 -14.24 -10.40 23.89
CA MET A 51 -15.14 -10.39 22.74
C MET A 51 -15.03 -11.70 21.96
N ILE A 52 -16.09 -12.51 22.00
CA ILE A 52 -16.14 -13.84 21.37
C ILE A 52 -16.76 -13.82 19.97
N GLU A 53 -17.64 -12.85 19.66
CA GLU A 53 -18.22 -12.70 18.33
C GLU A 53 -18.36 -11.23 17.93
N GLN A 54 -18.22 -10.98 16.63
CA GLN A 54 -18.46 -9.68 16.00
C GLN A 54 -19.34 -9.85 14.76
N TRP A 55 -20.35 -8.98 14.64
CA TRP A 55 -21.33 -8.98 13.56
C TRP A 55 -21.44 -7.63 12.91
N ASP A 56 -21.38 -7.57 11.58
CA ASP A 56 -21.76 -6.42 10.79
C ASP A 56 -23.30 -6.34 10.60
N PRO A 57 -23.84 -5.22 10.13
CA PRO A 57 -25.30 -5.06 9.95
C PRO A 57 -25.91 -6.06 8.97
N ARG A 58 -25.19 -6.45 7.92
CA ARG A 58 -25.67 -7.35 6.86
C ARG A 58 -25.77 -8.78 7.36
N LEU A 59 -24.70 -9.32 7.94
CA LEU A 59 -24.69 -10.68 8.50
C LEU A 59 -25.61 -10.79 9.71
N LEU A 60 -25.68 -9.75 10.55
CA LEU A 60 -26.63 -9.72 11.66
C LEU A 60 -28.10 -9.75 11.17
N GLN A 61 -28.40 -9.07 10.09
CA GLN A 61 -29.74 -9.14 9.49
C GLN A 61 -30.01 -10.50 8.87
N LEU A 62 -29.02 -11.07 8.16
CA LEU A 62 -29.11 -12.39 7.55
C LEU A 62 -29.36 -13.48 8.60
N SER A 63 -28.72 -13.41 9.75
CA SER A 63 -28.86 -14.39 10.86
C SER A 63 -30.28 -14.46 11.44
N ARG A 64 -31.11 -13.43 11.25
CA ARG A 64 -32.51 -13.44 11.68
C ARG A 64 -33.39 -14.34 10.81
N SER A 65 -33.07 -14.46 9.53
CA SER A 65 -33.77 -15.33 8.56
C SER A 65 -33.08 -16.67 8.38
N GLN A 66 -31.78 -16.73 8.61
CA GLN A 66 -30.92 -17.91 8.47
C GLN A 66 -30.10 -18.10 9.76
N PRO A 67 -30.60 -18.87 10.75
CA PRO A 67 -29.94 -19.01 12.07
C PRO A 67 -28.52 -19.56 12.02
N ASP A 68 -28.16 -20.32 10.98
CA ASP A 68 -26.83 -20.90 10.78
C ASP A 68 -25.79 -19.92 10.22
N THR A 69 -26.18 -18.64 9.99
CA THR A 69 -25.27 -17.61 9.54
C THR A 69 -24.14 -17.40 10.54
N ALA A 70 -22.90 -17.47 10.07
CA ALA A 70 -21.72 -17.23 10.91
C ALA A 70 -21.52 -15.72 11.17
N PRO A 71 -20.99 -15.33 12.35
CA PRO A 71 -20.52 -13.97 12.60
C PRO A 71 -19.34 -13.63 11.70
N ASN A 72 -19.07 -12.33 11.49
CA ASN A 72 -17.89 -11.89 10.77
C ASN A 72 -16.61 -12.46 11.35
N GLN A 73 -16.56 -12.54 12.69
CA GLN A 73 -15.46 -13.14 13.41
C GLN A 73 -15.94 -13.82 14.69
N ARG A 74 -15.39 -14.99 14.96
CA ARG A 74 -15.52 -15.71 16.23
C ARG A 74 -14.14 -15.99 16.79
N THR A 75 -13.96 -15.77 18.11
CA THR A 75 -12.68 -15.98 18.79
C THR A 75 -12.89 -16.89 20.01
N VAL A 76 -12.00 -17.87 20.15
CA VAL A 76 -11.88 -18.73 21.34
C VAL A 76 -10.61 -18.35 22.06
N TYR A 77 -10.72 -18.14 23.36
CA TYR A 77 -9.60 -17.70 24.21
C TYR A 77 -9.14 -18.80 25.16
N SER A 78 -7.88 -18.74 25.54
CA SER A 78 -7.34 -19.48 26.67
C SER A 78 -7.90 -18.94 28.00
N LEU A 79 -7.69 -19.66 29.09
CA LEU A 79 -8.01 -19.16 30.43
C LEU A 79 -7.24 -17.90 30.81
N GLY A 80 -6.06 -17.70 30.23
CA GLY A 80 -5.23 -16.50 30.40
C GLY A 80 -5.63 -15.33 29.48
N GLY A 81 -6.68 -15.47 28.66
CA GLY A 81 -7.18 -14.40 27.77
C GLY A 81 -6.47 -14.29 26.42
N GLN A 82 -5.57 -15.20 26.09
CA GLN A 82 -4.92 -15.24 24.76
C GLN A 82 -5.86 -15.88 23.72
N ALA A 83 -5.94 -15.31 22.52
CA ALA A 83 -6.70 -15.89 21.43
C ALA A 83 -6.02 -17.19 20.96
N LEU A 84 -6.73 -18.32 21.10
CA LEU A 84 -6.27 -19.62 20.61
C LEU A 84 -6.79 -19.91 19.21
N ARG A 85 -8.06 -19.61 18.96
CA ARG A 85 -8.67 -19.82 17.64
C ARG A 85 -9.48 -18.62 17.22
N THR A 86 -9.23 -18.16 16.02
CA THR A 86 -10.06 -17.15 15.35
C THR A 86 -10.71 -17.78 14.11
N HIS A 87 -11.95 -17.42 13.82
CA HIS A 87 -12.65 -17.80 12.61
C HIS A 87 -13.29 -16.57 12.01
N SER A 88 -12.85 -16.19 10.83
CA SER A 88 -13.39 -15.08 10.04
C SER A 88 -14.10 -15.65 8.81
N VAL A 89 -15.27 -15.10 8.47
CA VAL A 89 -15.97 -15.46 7.22
C VAL A 89 -15.19 -15.01 5.98
N ASP A 90 -14.27 -14.04 6.14
CA ASP A 90 -13.49 -13.46 5.03
C ASP A 90 -12.08 -14.06 4.93
N ALA A 91 -11.45 -14.38 6.09
CA ALA A 91 -10.05 -14.81 6.16
C ALA A 91 -9.88 -16.26 6.68
N GLY A 92 -10.98 -17.02 6.77
CA GLY A 92 -10.94 -18.39 7.25
C GLY A 92 -10.63 -18.51 8.74
N TRP A 93 -10.19 -19.68 9.17
CA TRP A 93 -9.83 -19.93 10.56
C TRP A 93 -8.30 -19.98 10.75
N ARG A 94 -7.88 -19.60 11.96
CA ARG A 94 -6.52 -19.77 12.46
C ARG A 94 -6.55 -20.35 13.85
N LEU A 95 -5.61 -21.24 14.14
CA LEU A 95 -5.41 -21.86 15.45
C LEU A 95 -3.95 -21.61 15.84
N THR A 96 -3.71 -21.12 17.05
CA THR A 96 -2.37 -20.85 17.58
C THR A 96 -2.14 -21.64 18.85
N LEU A 97 -0.95 -22.23 18.98
CA LEU A 97 -0.46 -22.84 20.21
C LEU A 97 0.62 -21.92 20.80
N MET A 98 0.37 -21.45 22.01
CA MET A 98 1.28 -20.56 22.72
C MET A 98 2.06 -21.33 23.79
N GLY A 99 3.33 -20.99 23.97
CA GLY A 99 4.14 -21.47 25.08
C GLY A 99 3.79 -20.78 26.40
N GLU A 100 4.34 -21.27 27.49
CA GLU A 100 4.09 -20.77 28.85
C GLU A 100 4.44 -19.28 29.03
N ALA A 101 5.46 -18.79 28.32
CA ALA A 101 5.86 -17.39 28.32
C ALA A 101 5.06 -16.53 27.31
N GLY A 102 4.00 -17.05 26.70
CA GLY A 102 3.18 -16.34 25.75
C GLY A 102 3.78 -16.20 24.34
N HIS A 103 4.86 -16.90 24.03
CA HIS A 103 5.47 -16.96 22.70
C HIS A 103 4.73 -17.98 21.81
N LEU A 104 4.66 -17.72 20.50
CA LEU A 104 4.01 -18.59 19.52
C LEU A 104 4.85 -19.85 19.29
N LEU A 105 4.29 -21.03 19.50
CA LEU A 105 4.93 -22.32 19.20
C LEU A 105 4.51 -22.84 17.84
N GLU A 106 3.21 -22.89 17.58
CA GLU A 106 2.67 -23.44 16.35
C GLU A 106 1.42 -22.67 15.91
N GLU A 107 1.22 -22.60 14.60
CA GLU A 107 0.03 -22.01 14.00
C GLU A 107 -0.48 -22.87 12.83
N TRP A 108 -1.81 -22.97 12.71
CA TRP A 108 -2.51 -23.63 11.59
C TRP A 108 -3.56 -22.70 11.01
N ASP A 109 -3.83 -22.86 9.72
CA ASP A 109 -4.81 -22.04 9.01
C ASP A 109 -5.87 -22.84 8.22
N GLY A 110 -6.84 -22.14 7.64
CA GLY A 110 -7.96 -22.73 6.88
C GLY A 110 -7.54 -23.48 5.62
N ARG A 111 -6.36 -23.21 5.07
CA ARG A 111 -5.80 -23.94 3.92
C ARG A 111 -5.13 -25.24 4.33
N GLY A 112 -5.00 -25.50 5.63
CA GLY A 112 -4.25 -26.64 6.18
C GLY A 112 -2.74 -26.40 6.22
N ALA A 113 -2.32 -25.13 6.12
CA ALA A 113 -0.94 -24.77 6.33
C ALA A 113 -0.59 -24.83 7.82
N HIS A 114 0.67 -25.17 8.11
CA HIS A 114 1.22 -25.27 9.45
C HIS A 114 2.53 -24.50 9.52
N GLN A 115 2.70 -23.75 10.61
CA GLN A 115 3.95 -23.09 10.98
C GLN A 115 4.40 -23.55 12.35
N ALA A 116 5.69 -23.81 12.55
CA ALA A 116 6.29 -24.14 13.83
C ALA A 116 7.49 -23.23 14.11
N HIS A 117 7.52 -22.67 15.31
CA HIS A 117 8.55 -21.74 15.78
C HIS A 117 9.45 -22.42 16.81
N HIS A 118 10.74 -22.45 16.55
CA HIS A 118 11.72 -23.04 17.45
C HIS A 118 12.52 -21.95 18.17
N TYR A 119 12.79 -22.20 19.42
CA TYR A 119 13.43 -21.25 20.33
C TYR A 119 14.66 -21.86 20.99
N ASP A 120 15.59 -21.00 21.41
CA ASP A 120 16.69 -21.40 22.28
C ASP A 120 16.27 -21.38 23.76
N GLN A 121 17.22 -21.73 24.65
CA GLN A 121 17.01 -21.76 26.11
C GLN A 121 16.63 -20.40 26.72
N TYR A 122 16.83 -19.30 26.00
CA TYR A 122 16.47 -17.93 26.39
C TYR A 122 15.16 -17.47 25.77
N LEU A 123 14.40 -18.39 25.16
CA LEU A 123 13.17 -18.13 24.41
C LEU A 123 13.36 -17.14 23.23
N ARG A 124 14.56 -17.08 22.64
CA ARG A 124 14.79 -16.33 21.42
C ARG A 124 14.50 -17.23 20.21
N PRO A 125 13.79 -16.74 19.18
CA PRO A 125 13.49 -17.52 17.99
C PRO A 125 14.77 -17.89 17.22
N ILE A 126 14.93 -19.17 16.88
CA ILE A 126 16.11 -19.67 16.14
C ILE A 126 15.75 -20.25 14.78
N ALA A 127 14.51 -20.70 14.58
CA ALA A 127 14.03 -21.18 13.29
C ALA A 127 12.52 -21.11 13.18
N VAL A 128 12.02 -20.94 11.95
CA VAL A 128 10.62 -21.09 11.58
C VAL A 128 10.52 -22.15 10.49
N PHE A 129 9.63 -23.09 10.70
CA PHE A 129 9.30 -24.15 9.76
C PHE A 129 7.90 -23.93 9.21
N GLU A 130 7.73 -24.13 7.91
CA GLU A 130 6.44 -24.02 7.23
C GLU A 130 6.15 -25.29 6.43
N GLN A 131 4.88 -25.67 6.42
CA GLN A 131 4.36 -26.78 5.66
C GLN A 131 3.01 -26.37 5.05
N ALA A 132 2.92 -26.33 3.73
CA ALA A 132 1.63 -26.22 3.05
C ALA A 132 0.92 -27.60 3.11
N ALA A 133 -0.42 -27.60 2.97
CA ALA A 133 -1.19 -28.85 3.00
C ALA A 133 -0.80 -29.85 1.90
N SER A 134 -0.18 -29.38 0.82
CA SER A 134 0.34 -30.20 -0.28
C SER A 134 1.72 -30.79 -0.02
N ASP A 135 2.42 -30.33 1.00
CA ASP A 135 3.83 -30.66 1.22
C ASP A 135 3.95 -31.89 2.12
N GLU A 136 4.84 -32.81 1.74
CA GLU A 136 5.11 -34.01 2.55
C GLU A 136 5.89 -33.67 3.83
N GLN A 137 6.72 -32.63 3.80
CA GLN A 137 7.60 -32.24 4.89
C GLN A 137 7.59 -30.75 5.12
N ALA A 138 7.80 -30.35 6.39
CA ALA A 138 7.99 -28.95 6.76
C ALA A 138 9.37 -28.47 6.30
N LEU A 139 9.41 -27.28 5.70
CA LEU A 139 10.63 -26.63 5.23
C LEU A 139 11.05 -25.54 6.21
N CYS A 140 12.33 -25.44 6.49
CA CYS A 140 12.88 -24.36 7.31
C CYS A 140 12.97 -23.08 6.49
N VAL A 141 12.05 -22.15 6.69
CA VAL A 141 11.95 -20.89 5.91
C VAL A 141 12.71 -19.74 6.53
N GLU A 142 12.98 -19.81 7.84
CA GLU A 142 13.82 -18.83 8.54
C GLU A 142 14.79 -19.49 9.50
N ARG A 143 15.99 -18.90 9.63
CA ARG A 143 16.95 -19.20 10.69
C ARG A 143 17.59 -17.95 11.23
N LEU A 144 17.69 -17.88 12.55
CA LEU A 144 18.33 -16.79 13.25
C LEU A 144 19.56 -17.29 14.00
N ALA A 145 20.59 -16.46 14.03
CA ALA A 145 21.77 -16.67 14.86
C ALA A 145 22.05 -15.43 15.70
N TYR A 146 22.44 -15.66 16.93
CA TYR A 146 22.70 -14.60 17.92
C TYR A 146 24.18 -14.54 18.27
N ALA A 147 24.69 -13.34 18.51
CA ALA A 147 26.03 -13.15 19.00
C ALA A 147 26.17 -13.67 20.43
N VAL A 148 27.31 -14.26 20.72
CA VAL A 148 27.73 -14.60 22.07
C VAL A 148 28.20 -13.34 22.83
N SER A 149 28.30 -13.43 24.15
CA SER A 149 28.89 -12.34 24.95
C SER A 149 30.42 -12.44 24.89
N SER A 150 31.05 -11.52 24.16
CA SER A 150 32.52 -11.35 24.08
C SER A 150 32.85 -9.89 23.86
N ASP A 151 34.11 -9.50 24.14
CA ASP A 151 34.59 -8.12 23.94
C ASP A 151 34.48 -7.69 22.46
N GLU A 152 34.71 -8.63 21.52
CA GLU A 152 34.58 -8.35 20.10
C GLU A 152 33.10 -8.01 19.72
N GLU A 153 32.17 -8.78 20.24
CA GLU A 153 30.73 -8.55 20.00
C GLU A 153 30.24 -7.31 20.74
N ALA A 154 30.75 -7.05 21.94
CA ALA A 154 30.45 -5.83 22.71
C ALA A 154 30.91 -4.57 21.98
N ALA A 155 32.10 -4.58 21.35
CA ALA A 155 32.61 -3.46 20.56
C ALA A 155 31.72 -3.07 19.37
N ARG A 156 30.84 -3.98 18.96
CA ARG A 156 29.89 -3.78 17.89
C ARG A 156 28.44 -3.68 18.38
N ASN A 157 28.22 -3.64 19.69
CA ASN A 157 26.91 -3.66 20.36
C ASN A 157 26.06 -4.88 19.98
N ARG A 158 26.65 -6.04 19.70
CA ARG A 158 25.95 -7.23 19.20
C ARG A 158 25.63 -8.29 20.25
N CYS A 159 26.22 -8.23 21.47
CA CYS A 159 26.02 -9.25 22.51
C CYS A 159 24.55 -9.62 22.70
N GLY A 160 24.21 -10.90 22.49
CA GLY A 160 22.86 -11.42 22.63
C GLY A 160 21.88 -11.01 21.54
N ARG A 161 22.29 -10.23 20.54
CA ARG A 161 21.45 -9.75 19.43
C ARG A 161 21.61 -10.64 18.20
N VAL A 162 20.63 -10.56 17.29
CA VAL A 162 20.65 -11.25 16.00
C VAL A 162 21.84 -10.76 15.17
N VAL A 163 22.70 -11.68 14.72
CA VAL A 163 23.83 -11.37 13.82
C VAL A 163 23.61 -11.90 12.42
N ARG A 164 22.71 -12.87 12.27
CA ARG A 164 22.31 -13.40 10.96
C ARG A 164 20.85 -13.81 11.00
N HIS A 165 20.11 -13.41 9.98
CA HIS A 165 18.75 -13.84 9.74
C HIS A 165 18.64 -14.33 8.30
N ASP A 166 18.43 -15.61 8.11
CA ASP A 166 18.12 -16.23 6.83
C ASP A 166 16.61 -16.23 6.64
N ASP A 167 16.11 -15.74 5.49
CA ASP A 167 14.69 -15.56 5.19
C ASP A 167 14.35 -15.99 3.74
N GLY A 168 13.13 -15.73 3.29
CA GLY A 168 12.66 -16.09 1.95
C GLY A 168 13.49 -15.53 0.79
N GLY A 169 14.15 -14.41 0.98
CA GLY A 169 14.95 -13.76 -0.03
C GLY A 169 16.45 -13.98 0.08
N GLY A 170 16.95 -14.56 1.18
CA GLY A 170 18.38 -14.79 1.38
C GLY A 170 18.81 -14.60 2.82
N SER A 171 20.02 -14.07 3.05
CA SER A 171 20.57 -13.83 4.39
C SER A 171 20.79 -12.36 4.63
N LEU A 172 20.37 -11.89 5.79
CA LEU A 172 20.65 -10.57 6.33
C LEU A 172 21.63 -10.70 7.49
N PHE A 173 22.78 -10.05 7.37
CA PHE A 173 23.82 -10.03 8.41
C PHE A 173 23.78 -8.67 9.09
N HIS A 174 23.63 -8.65 10.43
CA HIS A 174 23.70 -7.46 11.25
C HIS A 174 25.13 -7.32 11.80
N GLU A 175 25.87 -6.39 11.25
CA GLU A 175 27.30 -6.25 11.54
C GLU A 175 27.58 -5.32 12.72
N ARG A 176 26.71 -4.33 12.96
CA ARG A 176 26.82 -3.39 14.07
C ARG A 176 25.46 -2.83 14.45
N TYR A 177 25.25 -2.61 15.74
CA TYR A 177 24.10 -1.92 16.29
C TYR A 177 24.47 -0.57 16.89
N GLY A 178 23.54 0.37 16.89
CA GLY A 178 23.61 1.62 17.62
C GLY A 178 23.28 1.44 19.11
N LEU A 179 23.27 2.56 19.85
CA LEU A 179 23.05 2.55 21.31
C LEU A 179 21.61 2.13 21.69
N HIS A 180 20.63 2.51 20.89
CA HIS A 180 19.20 2.19 21.11
C HIS A 180 18.75 0.89 20.40
N ALA A 181 19.71 0.01 20.06
CA ALA A 181 19.47 -1.26 19.37
C ALA A 181 19.09 -1.16 17.88
N GLU A 182 19.19 0.00 17.27
CA GLU A 182 19.04 0.18 15.84
C GLU A 182 20.16 -0.53 15.06
N VAL A 183 19.83 -1.09 13.90
CA VAL A 183 20.85 -1.68 13.02
C VAL A 183 21.66 -0.58 12.34
N ALA A 184 22.90 -0.38 12.78
CA ALA A 184 23.81 0.63 12.24
C ALA A 184 24.57 0.16 11.00
N GLN A 185 24.75 -1.15 10.83
CA GLN A 185 25.38 -1.73 9.65
C GLN A 185 24.83 -3.12 9.39
N GLN A 186 24.41 -3.35 8.15
CA GLN A 186 23.89 -4.65 7.72
C GLN A 186 24.35 -4.99 6.29
N THR A 187 24.39 -6.28 6.00
CA THR A 187 24.69 -6.81 4.67
C THR A 187 23.60 -7.79 4.26
N ARG A 188 22.94 -7.55 3.13
CA ARG A 188 22.05 -8.51 2.49
C ARG A 188 22.82 -9.31 1.44
N ARG A 189 22.59 -10.64 1.41
CA ARG A 189 22.92 -11.52 0.28
C ARG A 189 21.67 -12.23 -0.18
N PHE A 190 21.39 -12.16 -1.47
CA PHE A 190 20.20 -12.81 -2.02
C PHE A 190 20.40 -14.31 -2.18
N ARG A 191 19.32 -15.05 -2.08
CA ARG A 191 19.29 -16.48 -2.35
C ARG A 191 19.43 -16.70 -3.86
N GLN A 192 20.19 -17.73 -4.27
CA GLN A 192 20.27 -18.15 -5.67
C GLN A 192 18.87 -18.50 -6.20
N ALA A 193 18.59 -18.13 -7.44
CA ALA A 193 17.24 -18.22 -8.02
C ALA A 193 16.67 -19.64 -7.98
N ASP A 194 17.51 -20.66 -8.16
CA ASP A 194 17.12 -22.07 -8.26
C ASP A 194 17.30 -22.83 -6.91
N ALA A 195 17.80 -22.17 -5.87
CA ALA A 195 17.95 -22.79 -4.56
C ALA A 195 16.58 -22.97 -3.88
N ALA A 196 16.29 -24.16 -3.37
CA ALA A 196 15.09 -24.40 -2.57
C ALA A 196 15.09 -23.52 -1.31
N LEU A 197 13.91 -23.08 -0.90
CA LEU A 197 13.72 -22.39 0.38
C LEU A 197 13.57 -23.45 1.49
N ASP A 198 14.71 -23.92 1.99
CA ASP A 198 14.82 -24.82 3.12
C ASP A 198 16.21 -24.63 3.75
N TRP A 199 16.31 -23.81 4.78
CA TRP A 199 17.58 -23.41 5.36
C TRP A 199 18.17 -24.51 6.25
N PRO A 200 19.30 -25.13 5.85
CA PRO A 200 19.96 -26.13 6.68
C PRO A 200 20.54 -25.53 7.96
N GLN A 201 20.67 -26.36 9.00
CA GLN A 201 21.20 -25.89 10.28
C GLN A 201 22.68 -25.44 10.17
N PRO A 202 23.61 -26.17 9.48
CA PRO A 202 25.00 -25.73 9.37
C PRO A 202 25.15 -24.45 8.53
N ALA A 203 25.83 -23.44 9.06
CA ALA A 203 26.04 -22.16 8.38
C ALA A 203 26.75 -22.33 7.02
N ALA A 204 27.76 -23.22 6.93
CA ALA A 204 28.48 -23.49 5.69
C ALA A 204 27.57 -23.99 4.55
N GLN A 205 26.54 -24.80 4.87
CA GLN A 205 25.58 -25.28 3.89
C GLN A 205 24.59 -24.18 3.46
N ARG A 206 24.37 -23.16 4.27
CA ARG A 206 23.57 -21.99 3.92
C ARG A 206 24.32 -21.05 2.99
N GLU A 207 25.65 -20.92 3.16
CA GLU A 207 26.49 -20.06 2.31
C GLU A 207 26.42 -20.44 0.82
N VAL A 208 26.38 -21.73 0.49
CA VAL A 208 26.31 -22.21 -0.91
C VAL A 208 24.98 -21.94 -1.58
N ARG A 209 23.94 -21.56 -0.81
CA ARG A 209 22.63 -21.19 -1.33
C ARG A 209 22.51 -19.69 -1.65
N LEU A 210 23.54 -18.92 -1.34
CA LEU A 210 23.55 -17.47 -1.51
C LEU A 210 24.33 -17.05 -2.75
N GLU A 211 23.87 -15.96 -3.36
CA GLU A 211 24.65 -15.27 -4.39
C GLU A 211 25.95 -14.70 -3.80
N PRO A 212 27.03 -14.58 -4.57
CA PRO A 212 28.29 -14.04 -4.07
C PRO A 212 28.22 -12.54 -3.77
N GLU A 213 27.32 -11.80 -4.43
CA GLU A 213 27.20 -10.34 -4.28
C GLU A 213 26.69 -9.97 -2.90
N ARG A 214 27.33 -8.95 -2.30
CA ARG A 214 27.05 -8.45 -0.97
C ARG A 214 26.52 -7.02 -1.06
N PHE A 215 25.39 -6.76 -0.45
CA PHE A 215 24.72 -5.47 -0.43
C PHE A 215 24.78 -4.88 0.99
N GLN A 216 25.85 -4.13 1.26
CA GLN A 216 26.08 -3.53 2.57
C GLN A 216 25.43 -2.15 2.66
N THR A 217 24.70 -1.92 3.74
CA THR A 217 24.06 -0.64 4.07
C THR A 217 24.56 -0.19 5.45
N SER A 218 24.89 1.08 5.60
CA SER A 218 25.28 1.66 6.89
C SER A 218 24.45 2.90 7.22
N ILE A 219 24.09 3.05 8.50
CA ILE A 219 23.26 4.13 9.02
C ILE A 219 23.94 4.70 10.27
N GLY A 220 24.10 6.02 10.31
CA GLY A 220 24.52 6.73 11.50
C GLY A 220 23.35 7.40 12.19
N PHE A 221 23.32 7.31 13.51
CA PHE A 221 22.27 7.86 14.35
C PHE A 221 22.84 8.89 15.33
N ASN A 222 22.02 9.84 15.75
CA ASN A 222 22.34 10.73 16.86
C ASN A 222 22.00 10.06 18.21
N ALA A 223 22.19 10.80 19.30
CA ALA A 223 21.91 10.31 20.65
C ALA A 223 20.41 10.07 20.94
N LEU A 224 19.52 10.61 20.13
CA LEU A 224 18.07 10.39 20.21
C LEU A 224 17.58 9.23 19.34
N GLY A 225 18.48 8.58 18.59
CA GLY A 225 18.13 7.50 17.64
C GLY A 225 17.67 8.02 16.28
N GLU A 226 17.79 9.32 16.00
CA GLU A 226 17.44 9.88 14.69
C GLU A 226 18.55 9.61 13.67
N ARG A 227 18.16 9.32 12.45
CA ARG A 227 19.09 9.00 11.36
C ARG A 227 19.81 10.25 10.86
N LEU A 228 21.13 10.37 11.11
CA LEU A 228 21.96 11.46 10.61
C LEU A 228 22.44 11.24 9.19
N HIS A 229 22.82 10.02 8.88
CA HIS A 229 23.20 9.65 7.53
C HIS A 229 22.91 8.18 7.24
N HIS A 230 22.79 7.89 5.96
CA HIS A 230 22.59 6.54 5.44
C HIS A 230 23.47 6.39 4.19
N THR A 231 24.23 5.31 4.11
CA THR A 231 24.96 4.92 2.90
C THR A 231 24.37 3.61 2.39
N ASP A 232 23.86 3.63 1.17
CA ASP A 232 23.23 2.46 0.55
C ASP A 232 24.25 1.43 0.04
N ALA A 233 23.76 0.32 -0.47
CA ALA A 233 24.61 -0.80 -0.92
C ALA A 233 25.43 -0.51 -2.20
N LYS A 234 25.17 0.57 -2.92
CA LYS A 234 25.96 1.03 -4.06
C LYS A 234 26.92 2.16 -3.66
N GLY A 235 26.86 2.62 -2.41
CA GLY A 235 27.74 3.66 -1.86
C GLY A 235 27.21 5.07 -2.05
N ASN A 236 25.92 5.24 -2.34
CA ASN A 236 25.27 6.55 -2.35
C ASN A 236 24.98 6.98 -0.92
N ARG A 237 25.27 8.23 -0.59
CA ARG A 237 25.12 8.77 0.76
C ARG A 237 23.97 9.77 0.83
N PHE A 238 23.19 9.64 1.88
CA PHE A 238 22.09 10.52 2.27
C PHE A 238 22.41 11.14 3.62
N ASP A 239 22.38 12.46 3.73
CA ASP A 239 22.59 13.19 4.97
C ASP A 239 21.28 13.92 5.35
N TYR A 240 20.88 13.79 6.62
CA TYR A 240 19.64 14.34 7.18
C TYR A 240 19.98 15.38 8.23
N ALA A 241 19.30 16.52 8.19
CA ALA A 241 19.36 17.51 9.25
C ALA A 241 17.96 17.71 9.84
N TYR A 242 17.93 17.95 11.15
CA TYR A 242 16.71 18.12 11.94
C TYR A 242 16.66 19.51 12.55
N GLY A 243 15.45 20.03 12.77
CA GLY A 243 15.20 21.23 13.57
C GLY A 243 15.42 20.93 15.07
N ILE A 244 15.32 21.97 15.88
CA ILE A 244 15.38 21.86 17.35
C ILE A 244 14.16 21.11 17.93
N ASP A 245 13.11 20.99 17.16
CA ASP A 245 11.87 20.25 17.42
C ASP A 245 11.96 18.77 17.06
N GLY A 246 13.12 18.30 16.57
CA GLY A 246 13.34 16.93 16.10
C GLY A 246 12.70 16.63 14.75
N GLN A 247 12.13 17.61 14.05
CA GLN A 247 11.51 17.40 12.73
C GLN A 247 12.57 17.49 11.62
N PRO A 248 12.44 16.68 10.54
CA PRO A 248 13.34 16.73 9.39
C PRO A 248 13.30 18.11 8.72
N ALA A 249 14.44 18.80 8.66
CA ALA A 249 14.58 20.14 8.10
C ALA A 249 15.18 20.13 6.70
N SER A 250 16.19 19.31 6.44
CA SER A 250 16.81 19.21 5.11
C SER A 250 17.38 17.82 4.82
N ILE A 251 17.47 17.48 3.53
CA ILE A 251 18.03 16.22 3.05
C ILE A 251 18.99 16.51 1.89
N VAL A 252 20.18 15.93 1.97
CA VAL A 252 21.21 16.01 0.94
C VAL A 252 21.57 14.62 0.48
N VAL A 253 21.72 14.42 -0.83
CA VAL A 253 22.14 13.15 -1.43
C VAL A 253 23.47 13.36 -2.16
N THR A 254 24.39 12.42 -1.97
CA THR A 254 25.66 12.35 -2.70
C THR A 254 25.73 10.99 -3.39
N PRO A 255 25.37 10.89 -4.67
CA PRO A 255 25.59 9.66 -5.44
C PRO A 255 27.06 9.29 -5.44
N LYS A 256 27.37 7.99 -5.48
CA LYS A 256 28.78 7.52 -5.54
C LYS A 256 29.49 8.08 -6.77
N GLY A 257 30.55 8.87 -6.53
CA GLY A 257 31.29 9.56 -7.60
C GLY A 257 30.53 10.71 -8.27
N GLY A 258 29.37 11.09 -7.74
CA GLY A 258 28.54 12.20 -8.21
C GLY A 258 28.64 13.46 -7.35
N VAL A 259 27.84 14.45 -7.69
CA VAL A 259 27.81 15.74 -7.02
C VAL A 259 26.86 15.69 -5.82
N ARG A 260 27.26 16.35 -4.73
CA ARG A 260 26.44 16.55 -3.54
C ARG A 260 25.26 17.46 -3.86
N THR A 261 24.04 16.95 -3.79
CA THR A 261 22.81 17.64 -4.21
C THR A 261 21.83 17.74 -3.06
N GLN A 262 21.37 18.93 -2.75
CA GLN A 262 20.28 19.15 -1.80
C GLN A 262 18.95 18.81 -2.46
N VAL A 263 18.22 17.82 -1.92
CA VAL A 263 16.94 17.36 -2.47
C VAL A 263 15.74 17.88 -1.68
N LEU A 264 15.97 18.24 -0.41
CA LEU A 264 15.06 19.00 0.43
C LEU A 264 15.87 20.12 1.11
N GLY A 265 15.48 21.38 0.84
CA GLY A 265 16.25 22.55 1.31
C GLY A 265 15.81 23.07 2.64
N GLN A 266 14.53 23.27 2.81
CA GLN A 266 13.94 23.85 4.03
C GLN A 266 12.54 23.28 4.21
N ARG A 267 12.15 23.07 5.46
CA ARG A 267 10.79 22.72 5.80
C ARG A 267 10.40 23.43 7.12
N ASP A 268 9.22 24.05 7.09
CA ASP A 268 8.66 24.75 8.22
C ASP A 268 7.40 24.05 8.70
N TYR A 269 7.18 24.05 10.00
CA TYR A 269 6.06 23.38 10.66
C TYR A 269 5.25 24.35 11.51
N ASN A 270 3.97 24.06 11.71
CA ASN A 270 3.16 24.75 12.72
C ASN A 270 3.34 24.08 14.09
N ALA A 271 2.73 24.66 15.12
CA ALA A 271 2.79 24.15 16.50
C ALA A 271 2.17 22.74 16.67
N ALA A 272 1.34 22.28 15.74
CA ALA A 272 0.77 20.94 15.71
C ALA A 272 1.63 19.93 14.93
N GLY A 273 2.84 20.32 14.48
CA GLY A 273 3.75 19.47 13.69
C GLY A 273 3.33 19.29 12.23
N GLN A 274 2.36 20.07 11.72
CA GLN A 274 1.95 20.02 10.32
C GLN A 274 2.88 20.87 9.46
N VAL A 275 3.25 20.37 8.28
CA VAL A 275 4.13 21.08 7.33
C VAL A 275 3.41 22.31 6.79
N LEU A 276 3.96 23.50 7.01
CA LEU A 276 3.47 24.76 6.45
C LEU A 276 4.08 25.06 5.09
N SER A 277 5.39 24.84 4.99
CA SER A 277 6.10 25.03 3.72
C SER A 277 7.27 24.04 3.59
N GLU A 278 7.61 23.71 2.37
CA GLU A 278 8.85 23.00 2.05
C GLU A 278 9.42 23.47 0.72
N ARG A 279 10.76 23.51 0.65
CA ARG A 279 11.48 23.83 -0.57
C ARG A 279 12.21 22.59 -1.08
N ALA A 280 11.81 22.10 -2.26
CA ALA A 280 12.50 21.01 -2.95
C ALA A 280 13.83 21.48 -3.57
N GLY A 281 14.75 20.55 -3.86
CA GLY A 281 16.06 20.84 -4.42
C GLY A 281 16.02 21.48 -5.81
N ASN A 282 14.96 21.28 -6.59
CA ASN A 282 14.73 21.94 -7.87
C ASN A 282 14.15 23.37 -7.72
N GLY A 283 14.12 23.91 -6.51
CA GLY A 283 13.65 25.27 -6.21
C GLY A 283 12.15 25.42 -6.05
N VAL A 284 11.35 24.38 -6.29
CA VAL A 284 9.90 24.44 -6.09
C VAL A 284 9.58 24.59 -4.61
N VAL A 285 8.73 25.56 -4.28
CA VAL A 285 8.20 25.76 -2.94
C VAL A 285 6.78 25.23 -2.89
N ARG A 286 6.56 24.29 -1.98
CA ARG A 286 5.23 23.80 -1.58
C ARG A 286 4.77 24.51 -0.33
N ALA A 287 3.51 24.96 -0.30
CA ALA A 287 2.92 25.56 0.89
C ALA A 287 1.54 24.95 1.17
N MET A 288 1.26 24.74 2.46
CA MET A 288 0.01 24.19 2.96
C MET A 288 -0.63 25.19 3.93
N GLN A 289 -1.92 25.36 3.79
CA GLN A 289 -2.74 26.16 4.70
C GLN A 289 -3.74 25.25 5.39
N TYR A 290 -3.82 25.38 6.70
CA TYR A 290 -4.71 24.59 7.53
C TYR A 290 -5.74 25.49 8.21
N ARG A 291 -6.90 24.92 8.46
CA ARG A 291 -7.98 25.58 9.19
C ARG A 291 -7.63 25.63 10.69
N GLU A 292 -7.67 26.80 11.29
CA GLU A 292 -7.16 27.04 12.64
C GLU A 292 -7.88 26.21 13.73
N PHE A 293 -9.19 26.02 13.60
CA PHE A 293 -9.98 25.41 14.68
C PHE A 293 -9.99 23.88 14.67
N ASP A 294 -9.63 23.20 13.55
CA ASP A 294 -9.65 21.74 13.46
C ASP A 294 -8.47 21.13 12.69
N GLY A 295 -7.53 21.97 12.25
CA GLY A 295 -6.31 21.51 11.59
C GLY A 295 -6.50 20.90 10.20
N ARG A 296 -7.67 21.03 9.56
CA ARG A 296 -7.91 20.49 8.24
C ARG A 296 -7.20 21.29 7.16
N LEU A 297 -6.68 20.58 6.14
CA LEU A 297 -5.99 21.19 5.00
C LEU A 297 -6.98 22.00 4.14
N LEU A 298 -6.78 23.31 4.03
CA LEU A 298 -7.60 24.20 3.20
C LEU A 298 -7.04 24.37 1.80
N GLN A 299 -5.72 24.48 1.68
CA GLN A 299 -5.06 24.69 0.41
C GLN A 299 -3.67 24.05 0.39
N MET A 300 -3.28 23.56 -0.76
CA MET A 300 -1.94 23.06 -1.05
C MET A 300 -1.49 23.65 -2.37
N THR A 301 -0.37 24.38 -2.35
CA THR A 301 0.20 25.02 -3.54
C THR A 301 1.62 24.53 -3.81
N ALA A 302 2.03 24.55 -5.08
CA ALA A 302 3.42 24.37 -5.48
C ALA A 302 3.75 25.36 -6.60
N HIS A 303 4.84 26.10 -6.46
CA HIS A 303 5.26 27.11 -7.43
C HIS A 303 6.77 27.36 -7.38
N LEU A 304 7.32 27.94 -8.41
CA LEU A 304 8.67 28.48 -8.42
C LEU A 304 8.63 29.92 -7.87
N PRO A 305 9.50 30.31 -6.92
CA PRO A 305 9.54 31.67 -6.39
C PRO A 305 9.75 32.75 -7.44
N ALA A 306 10.46 32.41 -8.52
CA ALA A 306 10.68 33.32 -9.67
C ALA A 306 9.42 33.50 -10.53
N GLN A 307 8.40 32.67 -10.39
CA GLN A 307 7.15 32.67 -11.15
C GLN A 307 5.93 32.48 -10.24
N PRO A 308 5.69 33.39 -9.28
CA PRO A 308 4.65 33.19 -8.27
C PRO A 308 3.22 33.16 -8.86
N GLY A 309 3.02 33.71 -10.04
CA GLY A 309 1.72 33.69 -10.75
C GLY A 309 1.46 32.43 -11.58
N ALA A 310 2.45 31.53 -11.71
CA ALA A 310 2.34 30.28 -12.45
C ALA A 310 2.45 29.09 -11.50
N ALA A 311 1.35 28.74 -10.84
CA ALA A 311 1.31 27.59 -9.94
C ALA A 311 1.43 26.29 -10.73
N LEU A 312 2.30 25.39 -10.27
CA LEU A 312 2.39 23.99 -10.76
C LEU A 312 1.24 23.16 -10.19
N GLN A 313 0.85 23.45 -8.94
CA GLN A 313 -0.28 22.84 -8.23
C GLN A 313 -0.95 23.91 -7.36
N ASP A 314 -2.27 23.98 -7.36
CA ASP A 314 -3.06 24.81 -6.44
C ASP A 314 -4.38 24.10 -6.16
N LEU A 315 -4.40 23.25 -5.11
CA LEU A 315 -5.54 22.45 -4.71
C LEU A 315 -6.22 23.10 -3.51
N ARG A 316 -7.50 23.46 -3.63
CA ARG A 316 -8.35 23.97 -2.55
C ARG A 316 -9.41 22.98 -2.17
N TYR A 317 -9.65 22.86 -0.87
CA TYR A 317 -10.51 21.85 -0.27
C TYR A 317 -11.66 22.47 0.50
N ASP A 318 -12.89 22.09 0.18
CA ASP A 318 -14.08 22.40 0.96
C ASP A 318 -14.59 21.14 1.66
N TYR A 319 -15.07 21.32 2.90
CA TYR A 319 -15.52 20.24 3.77
C TYR A 319 -16.98 20.42 4.16
N ASP A 320 -17.68 19.30 4.35
CA ASP A 320 -18.98 19.31 5.02
C ASP A 320 -18.82 19.47 6.55
N GLY A 321 -19.97 19.50 7.26
CA GLY A 321 -19.98 19.68 8.72
C GLY A 321 -19.39 18.53 9.52
N VAL A 322 -19.27 17.30 8.93
CA VAL A 322 -18.67 16.14 9.58
C VAL A 322 -17.22 15.90 9.12
N GLY A 323 -16.76 16.65 8.12
CA GLY A 323 -15.37 16.66 7.68
C GLY A 323 -15.05 15.87 6.41
N ASN A 324 -16.06 15.48 5.66
CA ASN A 324 -15.82 14.92 4.34
C ASN A 324 -15.46 16.03 3.36
N ILE A 325 -14.52 15.77 2.45
CA ILE A 325 -14.19 16.68 1.35
C ILE A 325 -15.36 16.67 0.35
N VAL A 326 -16.06 17.79 0.21
CA VAL A 326 -17.16 17.90 -0.76
C VAL A 326 -16.75 18.55 -2.07
N ARG A 327 -15.58 19.22 -2.09
CA ARG A 327 -15.06 19.86 -3.28
C ARG A 327 -13.53 19.95 -3.24
N ILE A 328 -12.92 19.71 -4.39
CA ILE A 328 -11.51 19.99 -4.65
C ILE A 328 -11.45 20.85 -5.92
N ASP A 329 -10.93 22.06 -5.80
CA ASP A 329 -10.62 22.92 -6.95
C ASP A 329 -9.12 22.82 -7.25
N ASP A 330 -8.76 22.47 -8.48
CA ASP A 330 -7.37 22.59 -8.97
C ASP A 330 -7.24 23.87 -9.78
N LEU A 331 -6.81 24.94 -9.13
CA LEU A 331 -6.69 26.27 -9.75
C LEU A 331 -5.44 26.43 -10.63
N ALA A 332 -4.48 25.52 -10.54
CA ALA A 332 -3.34 25.47 -11.46
C ALA A 332 -3.76 24.99 -12.85
N GLN A 333 -4.91 24.31 -12.96
CA GLN A 333 -5.39 23.80 -14.22
C GLN A 333 -6.37 24.77 -14.89
N PRO A 334 -6.17 25.10 -16.19
CA PRO A 334 -7.05 26.01 -16.89
C PRO A 334 -8.46 25.43 -17.03
N THR A 335 -9.44 26.30 -17.04
CA THR A 335 -10.80 25.95 -17.47
C THR A 335 -10.76 25.66 -18.98
N GLN A 336 -11.28 24.49 -19.38
CA GLN A 336 -11.37 24.06 -20.75
C GLN A 336 -12.78 24.30 -21.31
N TRP A 337 -12.93 24.35 -22.62
CA TRP A 337 -14.20 24.45 -23.29
C TRP A 337 -14.32 23.32 -24.32
N SER A 338 -15.39 22.58 -24.30
CA SER A 338 -15.66 21.54 -25.30
C SER A 338 -17.13 21.63 -25.70
N SER A 339 -17.39 21.69 -27.02
CA SER A 339 -18.75 21.81 -27.58
C SER A 339 -19.60 22.91 -26.90
N ASN A 340 -19.04 24.11 -26.74
CA ASN A 340 -19.64 25.25 -26.02
C ASN A 340 -19.96 25.01 -24.53
N THR A 341 -19.45 23.95 -23.93
CA THR A 341 -19.64 23.66 -22.50
C THR A 341 -18.37 23.97 -21.73
N ARG A 342 -18.50 24.75 -20.66
CA ARG A 342 -17.40 25.04 -19.74
C ARG A 342 -17.07 23.79 -18.93
N ILE A 343 -15.81 23.34 -18.98
CA ILE A 343 -15.28 22.20 -18.24
C ILE A 343 -14.33 22.71 -17.16
N SER A 344 -14.84 22.81 -15.94
CA SER A 344 -14.07 23.21 -14.76
C SER A 344 -13.13 22.11 -14.31
N SER A 345 -11.99 22.50 -13.69
CA SER A 345 -11.08 21.58 -13.00
C SER A 345 -11.61 21.09 -11.64
N ALA A 346 -12.75 21.62 -11.18
CA ALA A 346 -13.34 21.25 -9.90
C ALA A 346 -13.88 19.80 -9.92
N SER A 347 -13.58 19.07 -8.85
CA SER A 347 -14.19 17.79 -8.50
C SER A 347 -15.16 17.97 -7.33
N LEU A 348 -16.37 17.42 -7.44
CA LEU A 348 -17.40 17.52 -6.41
C LEU A 348 -17.77 16.12 -5.91
N TYR A 349 -18.03 16.01 -4.61
CA TYR A 349 -18.31 14.76 -3.93
C TYR A 349 -19.55 14.87 -3.05
N GLU A 350 -20.40 13.84 -3.10
CA GLU A 350 -21.58 13.72 -2.25
C GLU A 350 -21.48 12.41 -1.45
N TYR A 351 -21.87 12.47 -0.20
CA TYR A 351 -21.77 11.37 0.75
C TYR A 351 -23.13 11.05 1.35
N ASP A 352 -23.31 9.81 1.78
CA ASP A 352 -24.43 9.41 2.61
C ASP A 352 -24.23 9.80 4.09
N SER A 353 -25.19 9.46 4.94
CA SER A 353 -25.12 9.76 6.38
C SER A 353 -24.04 8.97 7.13
N LEU A 354 -23.43 7.94 6.51
CA LEU A 354 -22.33 7.16 7.06
C LEU A 354 -20.98 7.57 6.44
N SER A 355 -20.92 8.71 5.75
CA SER A 355 -19.73 9.21 5.06
C SER A 355 -19.22 8.28 3.93
N GLN A 356 -20.09 7.46 3.32
CA GLN A 356 -19.77 6.70 2.14
C GLN A 356 -19.98 7.59 0.91
N LEU A 357 -19.02 7.58 -0.03
CA LEU A 357 -19.10 8.37 -1.25
C LEU A 357 -20.21 7.83 -2.18
N THR A 358 -21.27 8.59 -2.38
CA THR A 358 -22.41 8.18 -3.23
C THR A 358 -22.33 8.73 -4.64
N LYS A 359 -21.70 9.90 -4.81
CA LYS A 359 -21.54 10.53 -6.12
C LYS A 359 -20.25 11.33 -6.20
N ALA A 360 -19.61 11.28 -7.35
CA ALA A 360 -18.50 12.15 -7.69
C ALA A 360 -18.69 12.73 -9.09
N THR A 361 -18.31 13.98 -9.28
CA THR A 361 -18.27 14.62 -10.59
C THR A 361 -16.91 15.29 -10.78
N GLY A 362 -16.46 15.35 -12.01
CA GLY A 362 -15.18 15.98 -12.38
C GLY A 362 -15.03 16.03 -13.89
N ARG A 363 -13.81 16.12 -14.34
CA ARG A 363 -13.46 16.07 -15.78
C ARG A 363 -12.57 14.86 -16.07
N GLU A 364 -12.61 14.40 -17.30
CA GLU A 364 -11.79 13.31 -17.82
C GLU A 364 -11.44 13.54 -19.27
N THR A 365 -10.48 12.77 -19.80
CA THR A 365 -10.17 12.79 -21.24
C THR A 365 -11.14 11.89 -22.02
N ALA A 366 -11.60 12.34 -23.19
CA ALA A 366 -12.58 11.63 -24.01
C ALA A 366 -12.08 10.28 -24.55
N GLY A 367 -10.77 10.04 -24.59
CA GLY A 367 -10.18 8.77 -25.00
C GLY A 367 -10.22 7.65 -23.97
N ASN A 368 -10.72 7.92 -22.76
CA ASN A 368 -10.83 6.90 -21.71
C ASN A 368 -12.05 6.01 -21.96
N THR A 369 -11.83 4.78 -22.39
CA THR A 369 -12.88 3.79 -22.69
C THR A 369 -13.41 3.07 -21.45
N GLY A 370 -12.98 3.45 -20.23
CA GLY A 370 -13.48 2.89 -18.97
C GLY A 370 -13.10 1.44 -18.71
N GLY A 371 -12.20 0.88 -19.51
CA GLY A 371 -11.62 -0.45 -19.27
C GLY A 371 -10.61 -0.47 -18.15
N PRO A 372 -10.13 -1.66 -17.72
CA PRO A 372 -9.06 -1.79 -16.75
C PRO A 372 -7.69 -1.40 -17.32
N ALA A 373 -7.60 -1.07 -18.61
CA ALA A 373 -6.37 -0.62 -19.24
C ALA A 373 -5.94 0.76 -18.70
N LEU A 374 -4.64 1.01 -18.67
CA LEU A 374 -4.10 2.34 -18.41
C LEU A 374 -4.68 3.32 -19.44
N PRO A 375 -4.96 4.58 -19.06
CA PRO A 375 -5.41 5.58 -19.99
C PRO A 375 -4.37 5.78 -21.10
N ALA A 376 -4.84 6.16 -22.30
CA ALA A 376 -3.93 6.49 -23.40
C ALA A 376 -3.01 7.65 -22.95
N ASN A 377 -1.73 7.51 -23.25
CA ASN A 377 -0.75 8.57 -22.99
C ASN A 377 -1.06 9.74 -23.92
N VAL A 378 -1.21 10.93 -23.36
CA VAL A 378 -1.43 12.19 -24.11
C VAL A 378 -0.15 13.02 -23.99
N THR A 379 0.30 13.57 -25.11
CA THR A 379 1.50 14.43 -25.15
C THR A 379 1.17 15.81 -24.57
N PHE A 380 2.10 16.39 -23.77
CA PHE A 380 1.96 17.78 -23.32
C PHE A 380 1.88 18.74 -24.50
N GLY A 381 1.03 19.77 -24.37
CA GLY A 381 0.90 20.83 -25.37
C GLY A 381 -0.13 20.55 -26.47
N SER A 382 -0.91 19.47 -26.37
CA SER A 382 -2.10 19.33 -27.21
C SER A 382 -3.11 20.42 -26.84
N THR A 383 -3.36 21.33 -27.78
CA THR A 383 -4.36 22.42 -27.64
C THR A 383 -5.77 21.95 -28.02
N ASP A 384 -5.98 20.66 -28.23
CA ASP A 384 -7.28 20.11 -28.60
C ASP A 384 -8.20 20.03 -27.39
N ASP A 385 -9.01 21.06 -27.20
CA ASP A 385 -10.03 21.16 -26.14
C ASP A 385 -11.13 20.10 -26.27
N SER A 386 -11.26 19.43 -27.42
CA SER A 386 -12.22 18.34 -27.65
C SER A 386 -11.89 17.07 -26.84
N VAL A 387 -10.66 16.99 -26.31
CA VAL A 387 -10.19 15.85 -25.50
C VAL A 387 -10.85 15.80 -24.11
N TRP A 388 -11.38 16.93 -23.60
CA TRP A 388 -11.94 17.01 -22.25
C TRP A 388 -13.45 16.89 -22.25
N ARG A 389 -13.99 16.14 -21.28
CA ARG A 389 -15.42 16.03 -21.00
C ARG A 389 -15.68 15.93 -19.49
N ARG A 390 -16.91 16.23 -19.07
CA ARG A 390 -17.36 16.00 -17.70
C ARG A 390 -17.75 14.54 -17.51
N TYR A 391 -17.62 14.06 -16.29
CA TYR A 391 -18.17 12.78 -15.88
C TYR A 391 -18.97 12.90 -14.59
N THR A 392 -19.85 11.93 -14.39
CA THR A 392 -20.52 11.65 -13.12
C THR A 392 -20.32 10.18 -12.79
N GLN A 393 -19.81 9.89 -11.60
CA GLN A 393 -19.79 8.54 -11.03
C GLN A 393 -20.80 8.44 -9.90
N ARG A 394 -21.53 7.29 -9.82
CA ARG A 394 -22.45 6.96 -8.72
C ARG A 394 -22.04 5.63 -8.12
N PHE A 395 -22.07 5.56 -6.81
CA PHE A 395 -21.62 4.43 -6.01
C PHE A 395 -22.79 3.92 -5.16
N TYR A 396 -22.95 2.60 -5.11
CA TYR A 396 -24.03 1.96 -4.37
C TYR A 396 -23.44 0.87 -3.48
N TYR A 397 -23.85 0.84 -2.22
CA TYR A 397 -23.30 -0.03 -1.20
C TYR A 397 -24.37 -0.91 -0.57
N ASP A 398 -23.95 -2.06 0.00
CA ASP A 398 -24.78 -2.88 0.86
C ASP A 398 -24.78 -2.37 2.32
N ALA A 399 -25.44 -3.11 3.21
CA ALA A 399 -25.55 -2.73 4.62
C ALA A 399 -24.22 -2.87 5.40
N ALA A 400 -23.25 -3.61 4.87
CA ALA A 400 -21.90 -3.75 5.44
C ALA A 400 -20.89 -2.76 4.83
N GLY A 401 -21.31 -1.97 3.83
CA GLY A 401 -20.45 -1.02 3.12
C GLY A 401 -19.70 -1.60 1.92
N ASN A 402 -20.07 -2.80 1.46
CA ASN A 402 -19.49 -3.36 0.24
C ASN A 402 -20.03 -2.63 -0.98
N LEU A 403 -19.13 -2.24 -1.91
CA LEU A 403 -19.53 -1.63 -3.17
C LEU A 403 -20.25 -2.66 -4.07
N LEU A 404 -21.53 -2.42 -4.34
CA LEU A 404 -22.37 -3.28 -5.19
C LEU A 404 -22.33 -2.84 -6.65
N LYS A 405 -22.30 -1.53 -6.90
CA LYS A 405 -22.36 -0.97 -8.25
C LYS A 405 -21.60 0.35 -8.34
N LEU A 406 -20.81 0.48 -9.38
CA LEU A 406 -20.23 1.73 -9.87
C LEU A 406 -20.82 2.04 -11.24
N GLN A 407 -21.49 3.17 -11.36
CA GLN A 407 -21.99 3.69 -12.63
C GLN A 407 -21.20 4.92 -13.03
N HIS A 408 -20.61 4.90 -14.21
CA HIS A 408 -19.86 6.01 -14.80
C HIS A 408 -20.61 6.56 -16.01
N VAL A 409 -20.93 7.84 -15.98
CA VAL A 409 -21.70 8.54 -17.02
C VAL A 409 -20.90 9.77 -17.46
N PRO A 410 -20.24 9.72 -18.63
CA PRO A 410 -19.60 10.89 -19.21
C PRO A 410 -20.65 11.82 -19.86
N SER A 411 -20.30 13.10 -20.04
CA SER A 411 -21.17 14.08 -20.73
C SER A 411 -21.30 13.81 -22.22
N SER A 412 -20.37 13.06 -22.82
CA SER A 412 -20.41 12.64 -24.22
C SER A 412 -19.74 11.27 -24.38
N GLY A 413 -20.18 10.48 -25.35
CA GLY A 413 -19.68 9.13 -25.57
C GLY A 413 -20.28 8.08 -24.63
N ALA A 414 -19.77 6.85 -24.70
CA ALA A 414 -20.27 5.74 -23.91
C ALA A 414 -19.80 5.79 -22.46
N GLY A 415 -20.73 5.56 -21.53
CA GLY A 415 -20.44 5.28 -20.14
C GLY A 415 -20.29 3.78 -19.87
N PHE A 416 -20.07 3.43 -18.61
CA PHE A 416 -20.04 2.03 -18.19
C PHE A 416 -20.69 1.84 -16.82
N THR A 417 -21.14 0.63 -16.57
CA THR A 417 -21.63 0.21 -15.25
C THR A 417 -20.88 -1.05 -14.84
N ARG A 418 -20.28 -1.04 -13.66
CA ARG A 418 -19.67 -2.22 -13.05
C ARG A 418 -20.54 -2.68 -11.90
N GLN A 419 -20.97 -3.92 -11.98
CA GLN A 419 -21.67 -4.59 -10.89
C GLN A 419 -20.71 -5.53 -10.19
N MET A 420 -20.85 -5.63 -8.87
CA MET A 420 -20.10 -6.53 -8.02
C MET A 420 -21.05 -7.57 -7.45
N SER A 421 -20.68 -8.84 -7.56
CA SER A 421 -21.35 -9.92 -6.84
C SER A 421 -20.69 -10.12 -5.51
N VAL A 422 -21.42 -9.87 -4.42
CA VAL A 422 -20.95 -10.06 -3.05
C VAL A 422 -21.51 -11.37 -2.51
N ALA A 423 -20.67 -12.16 -1.82
CA ALA A 423 -21.08 -13.41 -1.20
C ALA A 423 -22.09 -13.15 -0.06
N ALA A 424 -23.14 -13.97 0.02
CA ALA A 424 -24.16 -13.81 1.06
C ALA A 424 -23.58 -13.91 2.47
N GLY A 425 -22.69 -14.87 2.72
CA GLY A 425 -22.12 -15.17 4.06
C GLY A 425 -20.74 -14.58 4.31
N SER A 426 -20.18 -13.75 3.43
CA SER A 426 -18.87 -13.10 3.60
C SER A 426 -18.82 -11.77 2.86
N ASN A 427 -17.74 -11.01 3.02
CA ASN A 427 -17.49 -9.79 2.27
C ASN A 427 -16.66 -10.03 0.99
N HIS A 428 -16.48 -11.30 0.59
CA HIS A 428 -15.88 -11.62 -0.69
C HIS A 428 -16.75 -11.13 -1.84
N PHE A 429 -16.14 -10.48 -2.83
CA PHE A 429 -16.85 -10.09 -4.04
C PHE A 429 -15.95 -10.23 -5.28
N VAL A 430 -16.60 -10.35 -6.41
CA VAL A 430 -15.95 -10.35 -7.73
C VAL A 430 -16.71 -9.42 -8.66
N PRO A 431 -16.02 -8.74 -9.60
CA PRO A 431 -16.71 -8.00 -10.65
C PRO A 431 -17.58 -8.96 -11.48
N GLN A 432 -18.83 -8.58 -11.72
CA GLN A 432 -19.73 -9.31 -12.59
C GLN A 432 -19.35 -8.98 -14.04
N ALA A 433 -18.98 -9.98 -14.82
CA ALA A 433 -18.75 -9.80 -16.25
C ALA A 433 -20.09 -9.62 -16.97
N ASP A 434 -20.14 -8.73 -17.97
CA ASP A 434 -21.33 -8.48 -18.77
C ASP A 434 -21.92 -9.78 -19.32
N GLY A 435 -23.17 -10.10 -18.92
CA GLY A 435 -23.91 -11.27 -19.37
C GLY A 435 -23.44 -12.63 -18.87
N LYS A 436 -22.44 -12.70 -17.98
CA LYS A 436 -21.99 -13.95 -17.36
C LYS A 436 -22.38 -13.97 -15.89
N THR A 437 -22.97 -15.08 -15.45
CA THR A 437 -23.10 -15.37 -14.02
C THR A 437 -21.72 -15.29 -13.40
N ALA A 438 -21.56 -14.52 -12.32
CA ALA A 438 -20.29 -14.50 -11.59
C ALA A 438 -19.87 -15.94 -11.29
N PRO A 439 -18.59 -16.32 -11.47
CA PRO A 439 -18.10 -17.60 -11.00
C PRO A 439 -18.52 -17.73 -9.55
N GLY A 440 -18.98 -18.93 -9.15
CA GLY A 440 -19.45 -19.16 -7.79
C GLY A 440 -18.44 -18.56 -6.81
N LEU A 441 -18.86 -17.63 -5.98
CA LEU A 441 -17.99 -16.81 -5.12
C LEU A 441 -17.07 -17.66 -4.23
N GLY A 442 -17.42 -18.93 -3.96
CA GLY A 442 -16.56 -19.91 -3.27
C GLY A 442 -15.40 -20.46 -4.12
N GLN A 443 -15.35 -20.20 -5.43
CA GLN A 443 -14.27 -20.71 -6.31
C GLN A 443 -13.22 -19.64 -6.66
N GLY A 444 -13.49 -18.36 -6.39
CA GLY A 444 -12.58 -17.26 -6.67
C GLY A 444 -11.56 -16.98 -5.58
N PHE A 445 -11.75 -17.54 -4.37
CA PHE A 445 -10.91 -17.32 -3.21
C PHE A 445 -10.48 -18.65 -2.61
N ASP A 446 -9.29 -18.68 -2.01
CA ASP A 446 -8.88 -19.81 -1.18
C ASP A 446 -9.55 -19.77 0.21
N ARG A 447 -9.27 -20.77 1.06
CA ARG A 447 -9.87 -20.85 2.40
C ARG A 447 -9.39 -19.78 3.39
N ASN A 448 -8.36 -19.02 3.03
CA ASN A 448 -7.86 -17.87 3.79
C ASN A 448 -8.34 -16.53 3.20
N GLY A 449 -9.20 -16.56 2.16
CA GLY A 449 -9.73 -15.36 1.52
C GLY A 449 -8.80 -14.73 0.49
N ASN A 450 -7.74 -15.41 0.07
CA ASN A 450 -6.86 -14.91 -0.98
C ASN A 450 -7.50 -15.14 -2.36
N LEU A 451 -7.53 -14.09 -3.18
CA LEU A 451 -8.01 -14.16 -4.55
C LEU A 451 -7.09 -15.06 -5.38
N GLN A 452 -7.65 -16.03 -6.10
CA GLN A 452 -6.86 -17.03 -6.86
C GLN A 452 -6.58 -16.64 -8.30
N ALA A 453 -7.37 -15.75 -8.89
CA ALA A 453 -7.17 -15.24 -10.25
C ALA A 453 -7.75 -13.84 -10.43
N LEU A 454 -7.08 -13.04 -11.26
CA LEU A 454 -7.62 -11.78 -11.77
C LEU A 454 -8.47 -12.02 -13.03
N ALA A 455 -9.19 -10.97 -13.46
CA ALA A 455 -9.89 -10.97 -14.74
C ALA A 455 -8.93 -11.37 -15.89
N GLY A 456 -9.39 -12.25 -16.80
CA GLY A 456 -8.54 -12.77 -17.88
C GLY A 456 -7.74 -14.03 -17.52
N ASP A 457 -8.11 -14.73 -16.45
CA ASP A 457 -7.47 -16.00 -15.98
C ASP A 457 -5.99 -15.83 -15.57
N HIS A 458 -5.63 -14.63 -15.10
CA HIS A 458 -4.30 -14.38 -14.53
C HIS A 458 -4.19 -15.02 -13.15
N LYS A 459 -3.65 -16.23 -13.08
CA LYS A 459 -3.55 -17.00 -11.83
C LYS A 459 -2.60 -16.37 -10.83
N MET A 460 -3.01 -16.40 -9.56
CA MET A 460 -2.26 -15.95 -8.40
C MET A 460 -1.93 -17.13 -7.50
N SER A 461 -0.69 -17.17 -6.99
CA SER A 461 -0.26 -18.18 -6.01
C SER A 461 0.23 -17.49 -4.74
N TRP A 462 -0.15 -18.05 -3.61
CA TRP A 462 0.11 -17.50 -2.28
C TRP A 462 0.89 -18.50 -1.44
N ASP A 463 1.89 -18.02 -0.69
CA ASP A 463 2.65 -18.84 0.24
C ASP A 463 1.85 -19.12 1.54
N VAL A 464 2.48 -19.83 2.48
CA VAL A 464 1.91 -20.15 3.79
C VAL A 464 1.55 -18.88 4.58
N ARG A 465 2.27 -17.78 4.38
CA ARG A 465 2.05 -16.48 5.05
C ARG A 465 0.99 -15.61 4.36
N ASN A 466 0.29 -16.11 3.35
CA ASN A 466 -0.64 -15.34 2.53
C ASN A 466 0.03 -14.19 1.77
N GLN A 467 1.30 -14.35 1.38
CA GLN A 467 2.02 -13.42 0.52
C GLN A 467 1.92 -13.89 -0.93
N LEU A 468 1.70 -12.95 -1.87
CA LEU A 468 1.62 -13.26 -3.29
C LEU A 468 3.02 -13.61 -3.81
N VAL A 469 3.26 -14.87 -4.14
CA VAL A 469 4.59 -15.33 -4.61
C VAL A 469 4.68 -15.46 -6.12
N ARG A 470 3.54 -15.58 -6.81
CA ARG A 470 3.51 -15.74 -8.27
C ARG A 470 2.24 -15.16 -8.88
N LEU A 471 2.39 -14.49 -10.04
CA LEU A 471 1.30 -14.02 -10.88
C LEU A 471 1.58 -14.47 -12.33
N THR A 472 0.66 -15.23 -12.94
CA THR A 472 0.70 -15.53 -14.37
C THR A 472 0.20 -14.34 -15.17
N GLN A 473 1.04 -13.74 -16.01
CA GLN A 473 0.69 -12.58 -16.85
C GLN A 473 0.14 -13.01 -18.21
N VAL A 474 0.75 -14.02 -18.82
CA VAL A 474 0.31 -14.59 -20.10
C VAL A 474 0.36 -16.09 -20.01
N ARG A 475 -0.78 -16.74 -20.23
CA ARG A 475 -0.85 -18.20 -20.34
C ARG A 475 -0.53 -18.63 -21.76
N ARG A 476 0.32 -19.65 -21.90
CA ARG A 476 0.74 -20.17 -23.20
C ARG A 476 0.35 -21.64 -23.36
N GLU A 477 -0.27 -21.95 -24.49
CA GLU A 477 -0.51 -23.34 -24.87
C GLU A 477 0.80 -23.93 -25.43
N GLY A 478 1.33 -24.99 -24.79
CA GLY A 478 2.53 -25.71 -25.22
C GLY A 478 3.87 -25.04 -24.89
N GLY A 479 3.94 -24.10 -23.98
CA GLY A 479 5.16 -23.43 -23.52
C GLY A 479 5.09 -22.97 -22.07
N ASN A 480 6.16 -22.36 -21.57
CA ASN A 480 6.16 -21.74 -20.25
C ASN A 480 5.37 -20.42 -20.28
N ASP A 481 4.55 -20.21 -19.28
CA ASP A 481 3.80 -18.96 -19.09
C ASP A 481 4.74 -17.77 -18.86
N ASP A 482 4.27 -16.57 -19.25
CA ASP A 482 4.90 -15.35 -18.77
C ASP A 482 4.42 -15.07 -17.35
N GLU A 483 5.35 -14.89 -16.42
CA GLU A 483 5.01 -14.78 -15.00
C GLU A 483 5.86 -13.76 -14.24
N GLU A 484 5.30 -13.27 -13.16
CA GLU A 484 6.05 -12.55 -12.13
C GLU A 484 6.16 -13.40 -10.87
N ARG A 485 7.34 -13.40 -10.27
CA ARG A 485 7.63 -14.04 -9.00
C ARG A 485 8.13 -13.02 -7.99
N TYR A 486 7.77 -13.21 -6.73
CA TYR A 486 8.11 -12.32 -5.64
C TYR A 486 8.76 -13.09 -4.50
N ALA A 487 9.74 -12.46 -3.83
CA ALA A 487 10.28 -12.95 -2.58
C ALA A 487 10.25 -11.85 -1.52
N TYR A 488 10.04 -12.28 -0.29
CA TYR A 488 9.84 -11.41 0.87
C TYR A 488 10.89 -11.70 1.94
N ASP A 489 11.20 -10.68 2.73
CA ASP A 489 11.95 -10.86 3.95
C ASP A 489 11.05 -11.38 5.09
N ALA A 490 11.64 -11.62 6.26
CA ALA A 490 10.91 -12.10 7.43
C ALA A 490 9.85 -11.13 7.96
N ALA A 491 10.00 -9.82 7.68
CA ALA A 491 9.02 -8.79 8.03
C ALA A 491 7.88 -8.69 6.99
N GLY A 492 7.92 -9.52 5.94
CA GLY A 492 6.94 -9.51 4.87
C GLY A 492 7.15 -8.38 3.86
N GLN A 493 8.31 -7.71 3.86
CA GLN A 493 8.63 -6.72 2.86
C GLN A 493 9.15 -7.42 1.60
N ARG A 494 8.62 -7.02 0.43
CA ARG A 494 9.10 -7.56 -0.83
C ARG A 494 10.50 -7.06 -1.12
N ILE A 495 11.45 -7.98 -1.23
CA ILE A 495 12.87 -7.70 -1.50
C ILE A 495 13.30 -8.09 -2.90
N LEU A 496 12.50 -8.90 -3.59
CA LEU A 496 12.79 -9.32 -4.97
C LEU A 496 11.49 -9.40 -5.78
N LYS A 497 11.53 -8.86 -6.98
CA LYS A 497 10.55 -9.05 -8.04
C LYS A 497 11.27 -9.54 -9.28
N ARG A 498 10.82 -10.65 -9.88
CA ARG A 498 11.38 -11.20 -11.11
C ARG A 498 10.27 -11.50 -12.09
N ARG A 499 10.30 -10.87 -13.26
CA ARG A 499 9.43 -11.19 -14.39
C ARG A 499 10.19 -12.09 -15.38
N VAL A 500 9.54 -13.14 -15.83
CA VAL A 500 10.02 -14.01 -16.90
C VAL A 500 9.01 -13.93 -18.02
N SER A 501 9.46 -13.62 -19.23
CA SER A 501 8.62 -13.54 -20.42
C SER A 501 9.29 -14.17 -21.62
N GLN A 502 8.50 -14.73 -22.54
CA GLN A 502 9.00 -15.34 -23.74
C GLN A 502 8.65 -14.50 -24.96
N ALA A 503 9.65 -14.16 -25.76
CA ALA A 503 9.46 -13.48 -27.02
C ALA A 503 10.34 -14.13 -28.12
N ARG A 504 9.71 -14.56 -29.21
CA ARG A 504 10.40 -15.13 -30.38
C ARG A 504 11.38 -16.27 -30.03
N GLY A 505 11.01 -17.15 -29.08
CA GLY A 505 11.84 -18.27 -28.65
C GLY A 505 12.99 -17.94 -27.68
N VAL A 506 13.10 -16.66 -27.25
CA VAL A 506 14.08 -16.22 -26.26
C VAL A 506 13.36 -15.93 -24.94
N VAL A 507 13.96 -16.36 -23.84
CA VAL A 507 13.49 -16.03 -22.48
C VAL A 507 14.11 -14.71 -22.04
N HIS A 508 13.27 -13.74 -21.72
CA HIS A 508 13.66 -12.46 -21.14
C HIS A 508 13.35 -12.45 -19.65
N THR A 509 14.27 -11.87 -18.89
CA THR A 509 14.11 -11.70 -17.44
C THR A 509 14.28 -10.24 -17.07
N ALA A 510 13.27 -9.67 -16.40
CA ALA A 510 13.39 -8.38 -15.76
C ALA A 510 13.33 -8.59 -14.24
N GLN A 511 14.28 -8.00 -13.51
CA GLN A 511 14.44 -8.20 -12.06
C GLN A 511 14.59 -6.86 -11.34
N VAL A 512 13.97 -6.76 -10.19
CA VAL A 512 14.13 -5.64 -9.25
C VAL A 512 14.49 -6.18 -7.88
N ARG A 513 15.62 -5.71 -7.32
CA ARG A 513 16.02 -5.95 -5.95
C ARG A 513 15.73 -4.70 -5.13
N TYR A 514 15.02 -4.86 -4.03
CA TYR A 514 14.66 -3.78 -3.11
C TYR A 514 15.58 -3.83 -1.89
N LEU A 515 16.29 -2.75 -1.66
CA LEU A 515 17.21 -2.54 -0.55
C LEU A 515 16.85 -1.23 0.16
N PRO A 516 17.33 -0.99 1.37
CA PRO A 516 17.06 0.27 2.08
C PRO A 516 17.47 1.50 1.25
N GLY A 517 16.47 2.29 0.81
CA GLY A 517 16.66 3.50 0.00
C GLY A 517 17.07 3.28 -1.46
N LEU A 518 17.19 2.03 -1.93
CA LEU A 518 17.75 1.68 -3.24
C LEU A 518 16.94 0.57 -3.91
N GLU A 519 16.60 0.75 -5.19
CA GLU A 519 16.16 -0.33 -6.07
C GLU A 519 17.23 -0.59 -7.13
N ILE A 520 17.59 -1.84 -7.34
CA ILE A 520 18.49 -2.27 -8.42
C ILE A 520 17.66 -3.01 -9.44
N ARG A 521 17.56 -2.44 -10.65
CA ARG A 521 16.75 -2.96 -11.75
C ARG A 521 17.66 -3.48 -12.85
N HIS A 522 17.32 -4.63 -13.39
CA HIS A 522 17.98 -5.24 -14.53
C HIS A 522 16.94 -5.81 -15.50
N ASP A 523 17.08 -5.52 -16.80
CA ASP A 523 16.23 -6.08 -17.85
C ASP A 523 17.10 -6.70 -18.95
N SER A 524 16.98 -8.02 -19.14
CA SER A 524 17.76 -8.76 -20.14
C SER A 524 17.31 -8.51 -21.58
N ALA A 525 16.08 -8.02 -21.80
CA ALA A 525 15.58 -7.69 -23.14
C ALA A 525 16.23 -6.44 -23.72
N THR A 526 16.44 -5.43 -22.87
CA THR A 526 17.03 -4.14 -23.23
C THR A 526 18.50 -4.04 -22.84
N GLY A 527 18.96 -4.91 -21.94
CA GLY A 527 20.28 -4.84 -21.31
C GLY A 527 20.40 -3.73 -20.28
N GLU A 528 19.29 -3.09 -19.88
CA GLU A 528 19.26 -2.01 -18.90
C GLU A 528 19.75 -2.47 -17.53
N GLN A 529 20.57 -1.62 -16.89
CA GLN A 529 20.94 -1.72 -15.48
C GLN A 529 20.74 -0.33 -14.84
N LEU A 530 19.69 -0.21 -14.02
CA LEU A 530 19.26 1.04 -13.42
C LEU A 530 19.22 0.91 -11.90
N ASN A 531 19.87 1.83 -11.20
CA ASN A 531 19.74 2.03 -9.77
C ASN A 531 18.80 3.20 -9.51
N VAL A 532 17.77 3.00 -8.70
CA VAL A 532 16.81 4.05 -8.33
C VAL A 532 16.95 4.32 -6.85
N LEU A 533 17.39 5.53 -6.52
CA LEU A 533 17.39 5.99 -5.14
C LEU A 533 16.01 6.57 -4.83
N ASN A 534 15.34 6.01 -3.83
CA ASN A 534 14.02 6.46 -3.41
C ASN A 534 14.14 7.18 -2.06
N LEU A 535 13.70 8.44 -2.03
CA LEU A 535 13.62 9.24 -0.81
C LEU A 535 12.19 9.71 -0.60
N ASP A 536 11.76 9.53 0.62
CA ASP A 536 10.57 10.20 1.12
C ASP A 536 11.00 11.49 1.78
N ALA A 537 10.82 12.59 1.08
CA ALA A 537 11.11 13.91 1.61
C ALA A 537 9.85 14.54 2.25
N GLY A 538 8.91 13.70 2.72
CA GLY A 538 7.67 14.11 3.38
C GLY A 538 6.54 14.33 2.39
N THR A 539 6.21 15.58 2.04
CA THR A 539 5.13 15.87 1.08
C THR A 539 5.61 15.76 -0.39
N THR A 540 6.93 15.80 -0.60
CA THR A 540 7.58 15.60 -1.90
C THR A 540 8.32 14.26 -1.90
N THR A 541 8.13 13.44 -2.92
CA THR A 541 8.95 12.25 -3.14
C THR A 541 10.09 12.59 -4.09
N VAL A 542 11.29 12.05 -3.83
CA VAL A 542 12.45 12.27 -4.70
C VAL A 542 12.96 10.93 -5.20
N ARG A 543 13.15 10.83 -6.51
CA ARG A 543 13.73 9.66 -7.16
C ARG A 543 14.97 10.09 -7.95
N ILE A 544 16.10 9.41 -7.73
CA ILE A 544 17.32 9.64 -8.51
C ILE A 544 17.59 8.39 -9.32
N LEU A 545 17.60 8.54 -10.63
CA LEU A 545 17.85 7.47 -11.59
C LEU A 545 19.33 7.48 -11.97
N LEU A 546 20.03 6.38 -11.72
CA LEU A 546 21.46 6.20 -11.97
C LEU A 546 21.65 4.96 -12.84
N TRP A 547 22.00 5.13 -14.11
CA TRP A 547 22.25 4.00 -15.02
C TRP A 547 23.67 3.50 -14.92
N ASP A 548 23.86 2.24 -14.55
CA ASP A 548 25.11 1.51 -14.79
C ASP A 548 25.21 1.16 -16.29
N ARG A 549 24.05 0.87 -16.93
CA ARG A 549 23.93 0.65 -18.38
C ARG A 549 22.57 1.10 -18.89
N HIS A 550 22.56 2.04 -19.83
CA HIS A 550 21.33 2.55 -20.45
C HIS A 550 20.93 1.72 -21.70
N PRO A 551 19.62 1.50 -21.99
CA PRO A 551 19.16 0.70 -23.13
C PRO A 551 19.66 1.18 -24.49
N SER A 552 19.78 2.50 -24.70
CA SER A 552 20.27 3.09 -25.96
C SER A 552 21.78 3.04 -26.15
N GLY A 553 22.52 2.46 -25.17
CA GLY A 553 23.97 2.53 -25.11
C GLY A 553 24.49 3.92 -24.70
N GLY A 554 25.74 3.99 -24.26
CA GLY A 554 26.32 5.23 -23.78
C GLY A 554 26.12 5.49 -22.30
N ARG A 555 26.83 6.51 -21.79
CA ARG A 555 26.73 6.94 -20.41
C ARG A 555 25.64 8.01 -20.33
N GLN A 556 24.64 7.78 -19.51
CA GLN A 556 23.60 8.77 -19.23
C GLN A 556 23.89 9.46 -17.90
N GLU A 557 23.65 10.77 -17.84
CA GLU A 557 23.73 11.55 -16.60
C GLU A 557 22.62 11.10 -15.63
N ALA A 558 22.88 11.26 -14.34
CA ALA A 558 21.89 11.05 -13.31
C ALA A 558 20.66 11.95 -13.55
N GLN A 559 19.47 11.41 -13.33
CA GLN A 559 18.23 12.20 -13.41
C GLN A 559 17.58 12.27 -12.03
N ILE A 560 17.31 13.48 -11.56
CA ILE A 560 16.58 13.70 -10.32
C ILE A 560 15.14 14.08 -10.67
N ARG A 561 14.20 13.36 -10.07
CA ARG A 561 12.76 13.54 -10.27
C ARG A 561 12.09 13.84 -8.94
N TYR A 562 11.24 14.85 -8.94
CA TYR A 562 10.49 15.33 -7.79
C TYR A 562 9.00 15.04 -8.00
N GLY A 563 8.42 14.16 -7.19
CA GLY A 563 7.00 13.82 -7.26
C GLY A 563 6.20 14.69 -6.29
N LEU A 564 5.22 15.42 -6.81
CA LEU A 564 4.22 16.12 -6.01
C LEU A 564 2.97 15.25 -5.88
N SER A 565 2.48 15.10 -4.67
CA SER A 565 1.27 14.33 -4.38
C SER A 565 0.10 15.24 -4.00
N ASP A 566 -1.12 14.70 -4.09
CA ASP A 566 -2.32 15.29 -3.50
C ASP A 566 -2.40 15.03 -1.99
N HIS A 567 -3.53 15.38 -1.37
CA HIS A 567 -3.79 15.18 0.06
C HIS A 567 -3.87 13.70 0.49
N LEU A 568 -4.09 12.78 -0.44
CA LEU A 568 -4.10 11.33 -0.20
C LEU A 568 -2.74 10.66 -0.46
N GLY A 569 -1.74 11.44 -0.88
CA GLY A 569 -0.44 10.93 -1.29
C GLY A 569 -0.42 10.35 -2.71
N SER A 570 -1.47 10.56 -3.52
CA SER A 570 -1.47 10.17 -4.93
C SER A 570 -0.50 11.06 -5.70
N SER A 571 0.42 10.46 -6.49
CA SER A 571 1.36 11.22 -7.30
C SER A 571 0.60 11.97 -8.40
N SER A 572 0.56 13.28 -8.35
CA SER A 572 -0.16 14.09 -9.34
C SER A 572 0.76 14.67 -10.40
N LEU A 573 1.97 15.07 -10.02
CA LEU A 573 2.96 15.65 -10.93
C LEU A 573 4.32 15.04 -10.69
N GLU A 574 5.10 14.82 -11.75
CA GLU A 574 6.53 14.53 -11.68
C GLU A 574 7.30 15.66 -12.37
N LEU A 575 8.26 16.23 -11.68
CA LEU A 575 9.07 17.35 -12.12
C LEU A 575 10.54 16.95 -12.23
N GLY A 576 11.25 17.52 -13.20
CA GLY A 576 12.69 17.36 -13.34
C GLY A 576 13.49 18.31 -12.44
N GLU A 577 14.81 18.29 -12.64
CA GLU A 577 15.78 19.09 -11.87
C GLU A 577 15.61 20.61 -12.06
N GLN A 578 15.09 21.04 -13.19
CA GLN A 578 14.81 22.45 -13.50
C GLN A 578 13.33 22.80 -13.30
N ALA A 579 12.61 21.99 -12.52
CA ALA A 579 11.18 22.08 -12.25
C ALA A 579 10.29 21.98 -13.52
N GLN A 580 10.84 21.52 -14.65
CA GLN A 580 10.05 21.22 -15.83
C GLN A 580 9.13 20.02 -15.56
N LEU A 581 7.90 20.09 -16.04
CA LEU A 581 6.92 19.04 -15.89
C LEU A 581 7.29 17.84 -16.78
N LEU A 582 7.47 16.66 -16.17
CA LEU A 582 7.79 15.40 -16.85
C LEU A 582 6.55 14.54 -17.06
N SER A 583 5.71 14.42 -16.03
CA SER A 583 4.44 13.71 -16.12
C SER A 583 3.40 14.32 -15.21
N GLN A 584 2.14 14.11 -15.58
CA GLN A 584 0.96 14.46 -14.79
C GLN A 584 -0.02 13.30 -14.82
N GLU A 585 -0.54 12.95 -13.65
CA GLU A 585 -1.55 11.92 -13.52
C GLU A 585 -2.78 12.47 -12.80
N SER A 586 -3.96 12.03 -13.22
CA SER A 586 -5.24 12.37 -12.59
C SER A 586 -6.05 11.12 -12.34
N TYR A 587 -6.82 11.11 -11.24
CA TYR A 587 -7.48 9.91 -10.74
C TYR A 587 -8.96 10.12 -10.47
N TYR A 588 -9.74 9.08 -10.71
CA TYR A 588 -11.09 8.96 -10.15
C TYR A 588 -11.02 8.75 -8.62
N PRO A 589 -12.13 8.95 -7.90
CA PRO A 589 -12.14 8.92 -6.43
C PRO A 589 -11.52 7.68 -5.78
N TYR A 590 -11.64 6.51 -6.40
CA TYR A 590 -11.04 5.26 -5.90
C TYR A 590 -9.67 4.96 -6.52
N GLY A 591 -8.96 5.98 -7.03
CA GLY A 591 -7.57 5.87 -7.44
C GLY A 591 -7.34 5.27 -8.83
N GLN A 592 -8.40 4.95 -9.61
CA GLN A 592 -8.21 4.56 -10.99
C GLN A 592 -7.74 5.78 -11.80
N PRO A 593 -6.58 5.73 -12.50
CA PRO A 593 -6.13 6.83 -13.33
C PRO A 593 -7.06 7.01 -14.54
N PHE A 594 -7.40 8.25 -14.86
CA PHE A 594 -8.15 8.59 -16.07
C PHE A 594 -7.34 9.42 -17.06
N GLN A 595 -6.19 9.93 -16.64
CA GLN A 595 -5.28 10.69 -17.46
C GLN A 595 -3.84 10.42 -17.04
N GLY A 596 -2.97 10.15 -18.01
CA GLY A 596 -1.53 10.20 -17.86
C GLY A 596 -0.96 11.07 -18.99
N LEU A 597 -0.33 12.18 -18.62
CA LEU A 597 0.38 13.07 -19.53
C LEU A 597 1.88 12.89 -19.33
N PHE A 598 2.63 12.63 -20.40
CA PHE A 598 4.06 12.38 -20.33
C PHE A 598 4.81 13.21 -21.39
N VAL A 599 5.99 13.68 -21.06
CA VAL A 599 6.93 14.21 -22.06
C VAL A 599 7.56 13.05 -22.82
N LEU A 600 7.67 13.14 -24.13
CA LEU A 600 8.14 12.04 -24.99
C LEU A 600 9.49 11.43 -24.53
N ALA A 601 10.38 12.24 -23.97
CA ALA A 601 11.65 11.78 -23.39
C ALA A 601 11.48 10.97 -22.09
N ALA A 602 10.40 11.20 -21.33
CA ALA A 602 10.06 10.45 -20.12
C ALA A 602 9.39 9.11 -20.44
N LEU A 603 8.73 8.98 -21.60
CA LEU A 603 8.08 7.75 -22.06
C LEU A 603 9.06 6.58 -22.22
N ILE A 604 10.30 6.83 -22.62
CA ILE A 604 11.31 5.79 -22.80
C ILE A 604 11.67 5.14 -21.45
N THR A 605 11.65 5.90 -20.37
CA THR A 605 11.89 5.42 -19.00
C THR A 605 10.62 4.92 -18.30
N LEU A 606 9.47 5.49 -18.61
CA LEU A 606 8.17 5.15 -18.01
C LEU A 606 7.52 3.89 -18.63
N SER A 607 7.82 3.55 -19.89
CA SER A 607 7.30 2.32 -20.51
C SER A 607 7.72 1.05 -19.77
N VAL A 608 8.81 1.10 -19.02
CA VAL A 608 9.25 0.03 -18.11
C VAL A 608 8.61 0.16 -16.72
N GLU A 609 8.24 1.38 -16.29
CA GLU A 609 7.67 1.65 -14.97
C GLU A 609 6.15 1.47 -14.89
N THR A 610 5.42 1.81 -15.94
CA THR A 610 3.96 1.60 -16.00
C THR A 610 3.57 0.13 -16.11
N CYS A 611 4.46 -0.71 -16.63
CA CYS A 611 4.34 -2.18 -16.54
C CYS A 611 4.99 -2.75 -15.26
N ALA A 612 5.79 -1.97 -14.55
CA ALA A 612 6.33 -2.38 -13.28
C ALA A 612 5.26 -2.18 -12.20
N PHE A 613 4.46 -3.21 -12.00
CA PHE A 613 3.66 -3.36 -10.78
C PHE A 613 4.57 -3.13 -9.57
N THR A 614 4.66 -1.91 -9.13
CA THR A 614 5.08 -1.61 -7.78
C THR A 614 3.89 -1.95 -6.88
N ALA A 615 3.57 -3.23 -6.69
CA ALA A 615 2.63 -3.61 -5.67
C ALA A 615 3.19 -3.16 -4.31
N LEU A 616 2.41 -2.51 -3.50
CA LEU A 616 2.60 -2.39 -2.04
C LEU A 616 3.00 -3.76 -1.50
N PRO A 617 3.80 -3.83 -0.47
CA PRO A 617 3.88 -5.05 0.28
C PRO A 617 2.44 -5.41 0.68
N CYS A 618 1.89 -6.47 0.07
CA CYS A 618 0.54 -6.97 0.38
C CYS A 618 0.36 -7.31 1.86
N THR A 619 1.45 -7.43 2.59
CA THR A 619 1.49 -7.76 4.00
C THR A 619 0.88 -6.72 4.93
N HIS A 620 0.98 -5.42 4.63
CA HIS A 620 0.28 -4.41 5.44
C HIS A 620 -1.23 -4.40 5.19
N VAL A 621 -1.66 -4.86 4.03
CA VAL A 621 -3.09 -4.95 3.69
C VAL A 621 -3.72 -6.22 4.25
N LEU A 622 -2.97 -7.32 4.33
CA LEU A 622 -3.46 -8.63 4.80
C LEU A 622 -3.18 -8.88 6.29
N GLY A 623 -2.12 -8.28 6.86
CA GLY A 623 -1.79 -8.40 8.28
C GLY A 623 -2.73 -7.63 9.22
N LEU A 624 -3.41 -6.61 8.75
CA LEU A 624 -4.46 -5.89 9.49
C LEU A 624 -5.82 -6.62 9.45
N GLY A 625 -5.84 -7.88 9.06
CA GLY A 625 -7.00 -8.76 9.03
C GLY A 625 -7.76 -8.92 10.34
N THR A 626 -7.51 -8.14 11.39
CA THR A 626 -8.15 -8.35 12.68
C THR A 626 -9.06 -7.25 13.20
N LEU A 627 -9.08 -6.03 12.65
CA LEU A 627 -9.89 -4.95 13.24
C LEU A 627 -10.37 -3.93 12.19
N GLY A 628 -11.68 -3.80 11.95
CA GLY A 628 -12.31 -2.68 11.29
C GLY A 628 -13.24 -2.99 10.12
N PRO A 629 -14.08 -2.08 9.64
CA PRO A 629 -15.09 -2.29 8.59
C PRO A 629 -14.43 -2.61 7.24
N ARG A 630 -14.53 -3.86 6.81
CA ARG A 630 -13.63 -4.54 5.89
C ARG A 630 -14.16 -4.73 4.46
N GLY A 631 -15.30 -4.20 4.16
CA GLY A 631 -15.88 -4.23 2.82
C GLY A 631 -15.08 -3.50 1.75
N LEU A 632 -14.26 -2.50 2.14
CA LEU A 632 -13.38 -1.79 1.21
C LEU A 632 -12.16 -2.60 0.75
N PHE A 633 -11.68 -3.55 1.55
CA PHE A 633 -10.45 -4.29 1.23
C PHE A 633 -10.59 -5.25 0.06
N ALA A 634 -11.73 -5.90 -0.05
CA ALA A 634 -11.97 -6.80 -1.17
C ALA A 634 -12.18 -6.05 -2.50
N THR A 635 -12.75 -4.82 -2.48
CA THR A 635 -12.86 -3.94 -3.65
C THR A 635 -11.50 -3.52 -4.18
N CYS A 636 -10.54 -3.31 -3.27
CA CYS A 636 -9.20 -2.89 -3.64
C CYS A 636 -8.40 -3.96 -4.39
N LEU A 637 -8.55 -5.24 -4.07
CA LEU A 637 -7.79 -6.31 -4.72
C LEU A 637 -8.07 -6.44 -6.22
N GLY A 638 -9.31 -6.27 -6.66
CA GLY A 638 -9.67 -6.25 -8.08
C GLY A 638 -9.15 -5.02 -8.84
N TRP A 639 -8.83 -3.93 -8.11
CA TRP A 639 -8.37 -2.66 -8.67
C TRP A 639 -6.88 -2.39 -8.46
N MET A 640 -6.27 -2.95 -7.39
CA MET A 640 -4.86 -2.78 -7.05
C MET A 640 -3.90 -3.29 -8.13
N PHE A 641 -4.33 -4.25 -8.92
CA PHE A 641 -3.52 -4.77 -10.03
C PHE A 641 -3.50 -3.87 -11.27
N LEU A 642 -4.29 -2.80 -11.27
CA LEU A 642 -4.42 -1.87 -12.38
C LEU A 642 -3.88 -0.47 -12.10
N ALA A 643 -3.55 -0.15 -10.83
CA ALA A 643 -3.02 1.15 -10.45
C ALA A 643 -1.57 1.02 -9.95
N SER A 644 -0.66 1.57 -10.71
CA SER A 644 0.76 1.63 -10.37
C SER A 644 1.03 2.74 -9.36
N SER A 645 0.99 2.50 -8.07
CA SER A 645 1.85 3.11 -7.05
C SER A 645 1.37 2.86 -5.63
N ASN A 646 2.29 2.43 -4.84
CA ASN A 646 2.13 1.75 -3.57
C ASN A 646 1.77 2.60 -2.34
N LYS A 647 2.10 3.86 -2.34
CA LYS A 647 1.84 4.75 -1.21
C LYS A 647 0.40 5.28 -1.16
N ARG A 648 -0.34 5.17 -2.24
CA ARG A 648 -1.66 5.80 -2.41
C ARG A 648 -2.75 5.17 -1.55
N TRP A 649 -2.66 3.86 -1.32
CA TRP A 649 -3.70 3.11 -0.61
C TRP A 649 -3.49 3.02 0.90
N ALA A 650 -2.24 3.02 1.35
CA ALA A 650 -1.95 3.06 2.79
C ALA A 650 -2.49 4.35 3.44
N ASN A 651 -2.34 5.50 2.75
CA ASN A 651 -2.87 6.76 3.24
C ASN A 651 -4.39 6.91 3.09
N PHE A 652 -4.98 6.23 2.09
CA PHE A 652 -6.44 6.19 1.94
C PHE A 652 -7.09 5.34 3.03
N SER A 653 -6.52 4.18 3.34
CA SER A 653 -7.01 3.31 4.42
C SER A 653 -6.82 3.91 5.80
N THR A 654 -5.70 4.59 6.08
CA THR A 654 -5.46 5.29 7.35
C THR A 654 -6.32 6.55 7.48
N GLY A 655 -6.58 7.28 6.41
CA GLY A 655 -7.50 8.42 6.41
C GLY A 655 -8.96 8.04 6.69
N MET A 656 -9.40 6.87 6.26
CA MET A 656 -10.74 6.33 6.57
C MET A 656 -10.77 5.61 7.93
N ALA A 657 -9.73 4.86 8.31
CA ALA A 657 -9.64 4.22 9.63
C ALA A 657 -9.56 5.27 10.77
N GLY A 658 -8.88 6.39 10.55
CA GLY A 658 -8.81 7.48 11.53
C GLY A 658 -10.14 8.17 11.83
N ARG A 659 -11.13 8.07 10.94
CA ARG A 659 -12.47 8.65 11.16
C ARG A 659 -13.42 7.76 11.96
N TYR A 660 -13.11 6.49 12.12
CA TYR A 660 -13.91 5.55 12.91
C TYR A 660 -13.32 5.26 14.29
N SER A 661 -12.10 5.75 14.59
CA SER A 661 -11.39 5.47 15.86
C SER A 661 -11.62 6.51 16.97
N GLU A 662 -12.39 7.58 16.75
CA GLU A 662 -12.72 8.54 17.83
C GLU A 662 -13.66 7.99 18.92
N GLY A 663 -13.93 6.69 18.91
CA GLY A 663 -14.72 5.99 19.94
C GLY A 663 -14.01 4.86 20.67
N SER A 664 -12.75 4.55 20.39
CA SER A 664 -12.06 3.45 21.08
C SER A 664 -10.57 3.74 21.21
N ALA A 665 -10.17 4.25 22.35
CA ALA A 665 -8.79 4.27 22.79
C ALA A 665 -8.28 2.82 22.94
N ILE A 666 -7.46 2.35 22.01
CA ILE A 666 -6.63 1.16 22.20
C ILE A 666 -5.18 1.60 22.04
N CYS A 667 -4.47 1.67 23.16
CA CYS A 667 -3.02 1.70 23.21
C CYS A 667 -2.47 0.49 22.45
N ILE A 668 -1.65 0.72 21.46
CA ILE A 668 -0.75 -0.29 20.89
C ILE A 668 0.58 -0.12 21.63
N PRO A 669 1.08 -1.13 22.34
CA PRO A 669 2.47 -1.10 22.79
C PRO A 669 3.39 -1.33 21.59
N SER A 670 4.49 -0.62 21.63
CA SER A 670 5.64 -0.56 20.72
C SER A 670 6.11 -1.93 20.19
#